data_48d2e78577841bc487f0a22707e13699
#
_entry.id   48d2e78577841bc487f0a22707e13699
#
_cell.length_a   1.000
_cell.length_b   1.000
_cell.length_c   1.000
_cell.angle_alpha   90.00
_cell.angle_beta   90.00
_cell.angle_gamma   90.00
#
_symmetry.space_group_name_H-M   'P 1'
#
loop_
_entity.id
_entity.type
_entity.pdbx_description
1 polymer ?
#
loop_
_entity_poly.entity_id
_entity_poly.type
_entity_poly.pdbx_seq_one_letter_code
_entity_poly.pdbx_strand_id
1 'polypeptide(L)'
;MLFMFIVGVKMDLSMVTKSGKKALVIGFCAFFFPLMLSTTLAYTLKRKVTLEPNLYASLTEIAVFQSSSSFHVIACLLTDLNLLNSELGRLAISSSMVSGLCSWIWLLVTFMVRQNIVITKKNTFPLAALSVAGMLLIIICIMRPILLWMIRQTTKREQLKESYMISIFLMILTCSLLGEIAGLHFVLGPIILGLTVPDGWPLGSAIVDKLESYVSLILLPAYFVLSCGSLDIFSLNLKTTGIVELLALSSFLGKVIGTMLPSLYCKMPIMDSLCLGLIMSTQGITDIISLQIGILHFIIDIESYNAITVTFILMTGIIAPMVKILYNPSKRYMSFRRRRTIQHTMPNEELRLLACIFHRNSTPSLINLLEVSNPMTKSPIGFYAIHLMELQGRSAPILVAHQQGKRSSIHSNHSEHIINAFWRYEQHNLGKVTVHPFTAIAPYATMHDEICNLALEKRVSMVIIPFHKHWTLHGSEVCDNPIKAVNFKILKNVPCSVGILVDKKTLSGRNSGGSKPLYSIGMIFVEGPDDREALAYAMRMAKHPNVSLTVIRLVQPNKKSTELDCDMIKRFKMSNIQQKHHIYKEEVVKDCVEMINVIKLLENHYELILVGRQHESNSPLFMGLTLWNENPELGYLGDMLVSSESDWEVSVLVVQQQTFEGEDMPEGFKLLMEDAFSVNGSTSSDTKLCPSSHKTI
;
A
#
# COMPACT_ATOMS: atom_id res chain seq x y z
N MET A 1 -26.44 9.31 -4.97
CA MET A 1 -26.84 8.04 -4.36
C MET A 1 -25.77 6.97 -4.44
N LEU A 2 -25.39 6.51 -5.65
CA LEU A 2 -24.37 5.44 -5.83
C LEU A 2 -23.02 5.80 -5.24
N PHE A 3 -22.54 7.00 -5.48
CA PHE A 3 -21.29 7.50 -4.88
C PHE A 3 -21.31 7.42 -3.34
N MET A 4 -22.38 7.89 -2.72
CA MET A 4 -22.52 7.87 -1.25
C MET A 4 -22.65 6.45 -0.68
N PHE A 5 -23.25 5.54 -1.43
CA PHE A 5 -23.23 4.12 -1.08
C PHE A 5 -21.79 3.57 -1.08
N ILE A 6 -20.98 3.87 -2.11
CA ILE A 6 -19.57 3.48 -2.18
C ILE A 6 -18.78 4.07 -1.01
N VAL A 7 -19.01 5.35 -0.66
CA VAL A 7 -18.40 5.97 0.52
C VAL A 7 -18.73 5.20 1.79
N GLY A 8 -20.01 4.81 1.95
CA GLY A 8 -20.44 3.98 3.08
C GLY A 8 -19.76 2.60 3.12
N VAL A 9 -19.64 1.92 1.98
CA VAL A 9 -18.96 0.61 1.89
C VAL A 9 -17.47 0.72 2.22
N LYS A 10 -16.82 1.80 1.80
CA LYS A 10 -15.39 2.05 2.07
C LYS A 10 -15.09 2.45 3.53
N MET A 11 -16.10 2.84 4.30
CA MET A 11 -15.96 3.16 5.73
C MET A 11 -15.97 1.89 6.58
N ASP A 12 -14.84 1.55 7.17
CA ASP A 12 -14.72 0.41 8.09
C ASP A 12 -14.93 0.84 9.55
N LEU A 13 -16.14 0.63 10.06
CA LEU A 13 -16.46 0.90 11.47
C LEU A 13 -15.60 0.09 12.45
N SER A 14 -15.09 -1.07 12.04
CA SER A 14 -14.21 -1.87 12.89
C SER A 14 -12.86 -1.20 13.10
N MET A 15 -12.41 -0.40 12.15
CA MET A 15 -11.20 0.42 12.32
C MET A 15 -11.38 1.51 13.37
N VAL A 16 -12.56 2.13 13.46
CA VAL A 16 -12.85 3.13 14.50
C VAL A 16 -12.72 2.51 15.90
N THR A 17 -13.23 1.30 16.08
CA THR A 17 -13.15 0.59 17.38
C THR A 17 -11.76 0.07 17.70
N LYS A 18 -10.98 -0.30 16.68
CA LYS A 18 -9.59 -0.78 16.80
C LYS A 18 -8.56 0.34 16.76
N SER A 19 -8.96 1.54 16.30
CA SER A 19 -8.11 2.74 16.31
C SER A 19 -7.69 3.03 17.74
N GLY A 20 -6.41 3.19 17.95
CA GLY A 20 -5.88 3.49 19.27
C GLY A 20 -6.44 4.80 19.83
N LYS A 21 -6.35 5.00 21.15
CA LYS A 21 -6.80 6.22 21.84
C LYS A 21 -6.34 7.52 21.17
N LYS A 22 -5.17 7.50 20.52
CA LYS A 22 -4.61 8.65 19.77
C LYS A 22 -5.53 9.11 18.63
N ALA A 23 -5.95 8.18 17.77
CA ALA A 23 -6.80 8.52 16.62
C ALA A 23 -8.19 9.01 17.04
N LEU A 24 -8.76 8.42 18.10
CA LEU A 24 -10.02 8.86 18.67
C LEU A 24 -9.95 10.32 19.16
N VAL A 25 -8.95 10.65 19.98
CA VAL A 25 -8.78 12.01 20.53
C VAL A 25 -8.55 13.03 19.41
N ILE A 26 -7.68 12.71 18.45
CA ILE A 26 -7.39 13.59 17.31
C ILE A 26 -8.66 13.79 16.48
N GLY A 27 -9.41 12.74 16.17
CA GLY A 27 -10.65 12.82 15.38
C GLY A 27 -11.75 13.64 16.06
N PHE A 28 -11.95 13.47 17.36
CA PHE A 28 -12.88 14.30 18.14
C PHE A 28 -12.46 15.77 18.17
N CYS A 29 -11.20 16.05 18.46
CA CYS A 29 -10.70 17.43 18.47
C CYS A 29 -10.75 18.07 17.09
N ALA A 30 -10.49 17.31 16.02
CA ALA A 30 -10.57 17.78 14.64
C ALA A 30 -11.99 18.23 14.22
N PHE A 31 -13.04 17.72 14.87
CA PHE A 31 -14.42 18.12 14.64
C PHE A 31 -14.89 19.21 15.62
N PHE A 32 -14.74 18.99 16.93
CA PHE A 32 -15.33 19.88 17.94
C PHE A 32 -14.59 21.22 18.05
N PHE A 33 -13.28 21.27 17.88
CA PHE A 33 -12.50 22.49 18.00
C PHE A 33 -12.85 23.53 16.91
N PRO A 34 -12.83 23.18 15.60
CA PRO A 34 -13.28 24.10 14.56
C PRO A 34 -14.75 24.47 14.71
N LEU A 35 -15.62 23.54 15.11
CA LEU A 35 -17.04 23.82 15.34
C LEU A 35 -17.23 24.89 16.42
N MET A 36 -16.56 24.78 17.55
CA MET A 36 -16.62 25.76 18.64
C MET A 36 -16.07 27.12 18.21
N LEU A 37 -14.93 27.12 17.49
CA LEU A 37 -14.28 28.36 17.07
C LEU A 37 -15.14 29.11 16.03
N SER A 38 -15.60 28.41 14.99
CA SER A 38 -16.39 29.01 13.91
C SER A 38 -17.79 29.42 14.36
N THR A 39 -18.47 28.66 15.22
CA THR A 39 -19.77 29.03 15.78
C THR A 39 -19.67 30.22 16.72
N THR A 40 -18.61 30.30 17.54
CA THR A 40 -18.34 31.48 18.40
C THR A 40 -18.10 32.73 17.55
N LEU A 41 -17.32 32.60 16.48
CA LEU A 41 -17.09 33.69 15.53
C LEU A 41 -18.41 34.12 14.83
N ALA A 42 -19.21 33.18 14.36
CA ALA A 42 -20.51 33.44 13.75
C ALA A 42 -21.43 34.20 14.70
N TYR A 43 -21.47 33.83 15.98
CA TYR A 43 -22.27 34.50 17.00
C TYR A 43 -21.76 35.92 17.28
N THR A 44 -20.45 36.14 17.32
CA THR A 44 -19.86 37.48 17.51
C THR A 44 -20.12 38.37 16.31
N LEU A 45 -20.06 37.85 15.08
CA LEU A 45 -20.38 38.57 13.85
C LEU A 45 -21.87 39.00 13.81
N LYS A 46 -22.79 38.09 14.18
CA LYS A 46 -24.22 38.42 14.30
C LYS A 46 -24.52 39.57 15.25
N ARG A 47 -23.68 39.77 16.27
CA ARG A 47 -23.85 40.86 17.25
C ARG A 47 -23.19 42.19 16.82
N LYS A 48 -22.09 42.15 16.08
CA LYS A 48 -21.26 43.34 15.82
C LYS A 48 -21.42 43.89 14.41
N VAL A 49 -21.87 43.09 13.45
CA VAL A 49 -21.95 43.48 12.04
C VAL A 49 -23.41 43.49 11.58
N THR A 50 -23.80 44.54 10.83
CA THR A 50 -25.10 44.57 10.16
C THR A 50 -25.07 43.63 8.96
N LEU A 51 -25.77 42.51 9.08
CA LEU A 51 -25.83 41.43 8.10
C LEU A 51 -27.13 41.51 7.30
N GLU A 52 -27.10 41.02 6.06
CA GLU A 52 -28.32 40.78 5.30
C GLU A 52 -29.19 39.72 5.99
N PRO A 53 -30.54 39.83 5.93
CA PRO A 53 -31.43 38.91 6.66
C PRO A 53 -31.21 37.43 6.35
N ASN A 54 -30.91 37.10 5.09
CA ASN A 54 -30.66 35.75 4.65
C ASN A 54 -29.35 35.20 5.22
N LEU A 55 -28.26 35.99 5.12
CA LEU A 55 -26.97 35.64 5.70
C LEU A 55 -27.03 35.55 7.23
N TYR A 56 -27.77 36.47 7.89
CA TYR A 56 -27.97 36.41 9.34
C TYR A 56 -28.60 35.09 9.79
N ALA A 57 -29.60 34.60 9.05
CA ALA A 57 -30.26 33.35 9.36
C ALA A 57 -29.33 32.13 9.14
N SER A 58 -28.57 32.10 8.04
CA SER A 58 -27.75 30.97 7.61
C SER A 58 -26.35 30.91 8.26
N LEU A 59 -25.83 32.00 8.84
CA LEU A 59 -24.44 32.15 9.26
C LEU A 59 -23.98 31.08 10.26
N THR A 60 -24.83 30.65 11.18
CA THR A 60 -24.49 29.61 12.15
C THR A 60 -24.38 28.26 11.49
N GLU A 61 -25.25 27.97 10.54
CA GLU A 61 -25.26 26.71 9.79
C GLU A 61 -24.07 26.64 8.84
N ILE A 62 -23.70 27.76 8.21
CA ILE A 62 -22.48 27.87 7.42
C ILE A 62 -21.26 27.49 8.25
N ALA A 63 -21.15 27.96 9.49
CA ALA A 63 -20.06 27.60 10.39
C ALA A 63 -20.02 26.10 10.69
N VAL A 64 -21.18 25.45 10.82
CA VAL A 64 -21.29 23.98 11.00
C VAL A 64 -20.82 23.22 9.77
N PHE A 65 -21.30 23.62 8.57
CA PHE A 65 -20.89 22.95 7.32
C PHE A 65 -19.40 23.08 7.06
N GLN A 66 -18.81 24.26 7.30
CA GLN A 66 -17.37 24.45 7.13
C GLN A 66 -16.52 23.66 8.14
N SER A 67 -17.07 23.38 9.32
CA SER A 67 -16.39 22.58 10.35
C SER A 67 -16.45 21.08 10.08
N SER A 68 -17.34 20.64 9.20
CA SER A 68 -17.46 19.22 8.83
C SER A 68 -16.17 18.70 8.18
N SER A 69 -15.91 17.41 8.34
CA SER A 69 -14.77 16.73 7.74
C SER A 69 -15.26 15.49 7.01
N SER A 70 -14.71 15.26 5.84
CA SER A 70 -15.10 14.18 4.96
C SER A 70 -13.99 13.11 4.88
N PHE A 71 -14.25 11.92 5.43
CA PHE A 71 -13.35 10.78 5.38
C PHE A 71 -12.91 10.42 3.94
N HIS A 72 -13.87 10.39 3.01
CA HIS A 72 -13.60 9.97 1.64
C HIS A 72 -12.60 10.87 0.92
N VAL A 73 -12.74 12.20 1.09
CA VAL A 73 -11.84 13.19 0.48
C VAL A 73 -10.42 13.03 0.98
N ILE A 74 -10.26 12.80 2.29
CA ILE A 74 -8.96 12.57 2.93
C ILE A 74 -8.35 11.26 2.42
N ALA A 75 -9.15 10.20 2.30
CA ALA A 75 -8.69 8.93 1.76
C ALA A 75 -8.21 9.05 0.30
N CYS A 76 -8.95 9.77 -0.56
CA CYS A 76 -8.53 10.04 -1.93
C CYS A 76 -7.23 10.85 -1.98
N LEU A 77 -7.14 11.94 -1.21
CA LEU A 77 -5.91 12.76 -1.14
C LEU A 77 -4.68 11.92 -0.75
N LEU A 78 -4.81 11.07 0.27
CA LEU A 78 -3.72 10.21 0.71
C LEU A 78 -3.34 9.15 -0.34
N THR A 79 -4.30 8.66 -1.10
CA THR A 79 -4.06 7.74 -2.21
C THR A 79 -3.29 8.44 -3.33
N ASP A 80 -3.72 9.64 -3.73
CA ASP A 80 -3.08 10.42 -4.80
C ASP A 80 -1.65 10.85 -4.43
N LEU A 81 -1.43 11.17 -3.17
CA LEU A 81 -0.10 11.50 -2.65
C LEU A 81 0.77 10.27 -2.34
N ASN A 82 0.25 9.05 -2.51
CA ASN A 82 0.90 7.78 -2.14
C ASN A 82 1.32 7.72 -0.66
N LEU A 83 0.55 8.33 0.23
CA LEU A 83 0.80 8.38 1.67
C LEU A 83 -0.05 7.41 2.50
N LEU A 84 -0.87 6.60 1.85
CA LEU A 84 -1.88 5.75 2.49
C LEU A 84 -1.28 4.79 3.53
N ASN A 85 -0.11 4.21 3.23
CA ASN A 85 0.56 3.22 4.08
C ASN A 85 1.52 3.85 5.11
N SER A 86 1.77 5.17 5.01
CA SER A 86 2.60 5.86 5.99
C SER A 86 1.94 5.87 7.38
N GLU A 87 2.72 6.02 8.45
CA GLU A 87 2.15 6.15 9.81
C GLU A 87 1.21 7.35 9.91
N LEU A 88 1.60 8.45 9.27
CA LEU A 88 0.77 9.66 9.20
C LEU A 88 -0.52 9.40 8.45
N GLY A 89 -0.48 8.69 7.31
CA GLY A 89 -1.65 8.34 6.52
C GLY A 89 -2.63 7.44 7.28
N ARG A 90 -2.13 6.39 7.95
CA ARG A 90 -2.98 5.51 8.78
C ARG A 90 -3.65 6.25 9.94
N LEU A 91 -2.92 7.17 10.57
CA LEU A 91 -3.48 8.00 11.63
C LEU A 91 -4.51 8.98 11.09
N ALA A 92 -4.23 9.60 9.93
CA ALA A 92 -5.15 10.52 9.25
C ALA A 92 -6.47 9.81 8.87
N ILE A 93 -6.40 8.62 8.26
CA ILE A 93 -7.59 7.83 7.91
C ILE A 93 -8.40 7.46 9.15
N SER A 94 -7.74 6.95 10.19
CA SER A 94 -8.44 6.56 11.40
C SER A 94 -9.11 7.74 12.10
N SER A 95 -8.43 8.88 12.19
CA SER A 95 -8.99 10.09 12.80
C SER A 95 -10.05 10.75 11.92
N SER A 96 -9.92 10.70 10.58
CA SER A 96 -10.94 11.23 9.67
C SER A 96 -12.24 10.40 9.68
N MET A 97 -12.16 9.10 9.89
CA MET A 97 -13.36 8.27 10.11
C MET A 97 -14.13 8.71 11.36
N VAL A 98 -13.42 8.97 12.47
CA VAL A 98 -14.05 9.46 13.71
C VAL A 98 -14.67 10.83 13.48
N SER A 99 -13.89 11.79 12.92
CA SER A 99 -14.36 13.14 12.63
C SER A 99 -15.52 13.14 11.64
N GLY A 100 -15.46 12.31 10.59
CA GLY A 100 -16.52 12.17 9.59
C GLY A 100 -17.83 11.62 10.18
N LEU A 101 -17.75 10.61 11.04
CA LEU A 101 -18.94 10.09 11.74
C LEU A 101 -19.56 11.16 12.65
N CYS A 102 -18.75 11.91 13.40
CA CYS A 102 -19.25 13.01 14.21
C CYS A 102 -19.93 14.09 13.34
N SER A 103 -19.34 14.43 12.19
CA SER A 103 -19.90 15.39 11.23
C SER A 103 -21.26 14.92 10.70
N TRP A 104 -21.36 13.67 10.25
CA TRP A 104 -22.63 13.11 9.74
C TRP A 104 -23.72 13.04 10.80
N ILE A 105 -23.40 12.62 12.03
CA ILE A 105 -24.35 12.59 13.15
C ILE A 105 -24.83 14.01 13.46
N TRP A 106 -23.92 14.96 13.51
CA TRP A 106 -24.26 16.37 13.78
C TRP A 106 -25.16 16.95 12.69
N LEU A 107 -24.84 16.67 11.44
CA LEU A 107 -25.58 17.13 10.28
C LEU A 107 -27.01 16.55 10.27
N LEU A 108 -27.16 15.28 10.61
CA LEU A 108 -28.45 14.61 10.79
C LEU A 108 -29.28 15.29 11.88
N VAL A 109 -28.69 15.60 13.02
CA VAL A 109 -29.37 16.31 14.11
C VAL A 109 -29.81 17.71 13.67
N THR A 110 -28.96 18.46 12.95
CA THR A 110 -29.26 19.77 12.41
C THR A 110 -30.48 19.74 11.47
N PHE A 111 -30.52 18.78 10.55
CA PHE A 111 -31.65 18.59 9.65
C PHE A 111 -32.94 18.26 10.41
N MET A 112 -32.87 17.34 11.37
CA MET A 112 -34.05 16.99 12.19
C MET A 112 -34.59 18.20 12.95
N VAL A 113 -33.74 19.03 13.54
CA VAL A 113 -34.15 20.22 14.28
C VAL A 113 -34.78 21.25 13.34
N ARG A 114 -34.16 21.50 12.18
CA ARG A 114 -34.67 22.48 11.19
C ARG A 114 -36.01 22.05 10.60
N GLN A 115 -36.19 20.81 10.24
CA GLN A 115 -37.46 20.29 9.73
C GLN A 115 -38.61 20.55 10.71
N ASN A 116 -38.36 20.36 12.02
CA ASN A 116 -39.37 20.62 13.06
C ASN A 116 -39.72 22.08 13.21
N ILE A 117 -38.74 22.99 13.13
CA ILE A 117 -38.95 24.42 13.37
C ILE A 117 -39.60 25.12 12.17
N VAL A 118 -39.17 24.76 10.93
CA VAL A 118 -39.54 25.52 9.73
C VAL A 118 -40.81 24.99 9.08
N ILE A 119 -41.00 23.66 8.99
CA ILE A 119 -42.07 23.09 8.19
C ILE A 119 -43.38 22.85 9.00
N THR A 120 -43.29 22.42 10.23
CA THR A 120 -44.48 21.90 10.94
C THR A 120 -45.01 22.75 12.08
N LYS A 121 -44.28 23.73 12.59
CA LYS A 121 -44.66 24.58 13.76
C LYS A 121 -45.18 23.78 15.00
N LYS A 122 -45.09 22.44 14.97
CA LYS A 122 -45.43 21.52 16.07
C LYS A 122 -44.16 20.74 16.44
N ASN A 123 -44.04 20.34 17.71
CA ASN A 123 -42.95 19.51 18.20
C ASN A 123 -43.02 18.07 17.58
N THR A 124 -42.60 17.95 16.32
CA THR A 124 -42.57 16.63 15.59
C THR A 124 -41.24 15.94 15.72
N PHE A 125 -40.31 16.49 16.55
CA PHE A 125 -38.97 15.87 16.80
C PHE A 125 -39.08 14.36 17.14
N PRO A 126 -39.97 13.89 18.03
CA PRO A 126 -40.08 12.47 18.32
C PRO A 126 -40.56 11.66 17.10
N LEU A 127 -41.40 12.23 16.22
CA LEU A 127 -41.82 11.56 15.01
C LEU A 127 -40.68 11.44 13.99
N ALA A 128 -39.88 12.47 13.83
CA ALA A 128 -38.68 12.43 12.97
C ALA A 128 -37.66 11.42 13.52
N ALA A 129 -37.44 11.39 14.84
CA ALA A 129 -36.55 10.41 15.46
C ALA A 129 -37.09 8.98 15.27
N LEU A 130 -38.41 8.78 15.36
CA LEU A 130 -39.07 7.47 15.14
C LEU A 130 -38.93 7.02 13.67
N SER A 131 -39.07 7.95 12.71
CA SER A 131 -38.86 7.63 11.27
C SER A 131 -37.45 7.22 10.94
N VAL A 132 -36.44 7.91 11.52
CA VAL A 132 -35.03 7.51 11.39
C VAL A 132 -34.76 6.15 12.02
N ALA A 133 -35.31 5.92 13.23
CA ALA A 133 -35.18 4.62 13.90
C ALA A 133 -35.84 3.51 13.08
N GLY A 134 -37.00 3.77 12.49
CA GLY A 134 -37.69 2.84 11.59
C GLY A 134 -36.88 2.51 10.33
N MET A 135 -36.30 3.52 9.70
CA MET A 135 -35.38 3.34 8.55
C MET A 135 -34.17 2.50 8.92
N LEU A 136 -33.50 2.79 10.04
CA LEU A 136 -32.37 2.00 10.53
C LEU A 136 -32.77 0.54 10.81
N LEU A 137 -33.94 0.31 11.40
CA LEU A 137 -34.46 -1.02 11.68
C LEU A 137 -34.69 -1.78 10.37
N ILE A 138 -35.28 -1.17 9.36
CA ILE A 138 -35.49 -1.80 8.04
C ILE A 138 -34.16 -2.18 7.42
N ILE A 139 -33.18 -1.27 7.44
CA ILE A 139 -31.83 -1.52 6.86
C ILE A 139 -31.15 -2.70 7.60
N ILE A 140 -31.18 -2.70 8.94
CA ILE A 140 -30.48 -3.72 9.74
C ILE A 140 -31.20 -5.06 9.72
N CYS A 141 -32.54 -5.08 9.82
CA CYS A 141 -33.31 -6.32 9.95
C CYS A 141 -33.72 -6.94 8.62
N ILE A 142 -33.83 -6.16 7.54
CA ILE A 142 -34.28 -6.66 6.24
C ILE A 142 -33.13 -6.63 5.23
N MET A 143 -32.53 -5.47 4.99
CA MET A 143 -31.54 -5.31 3.93
C MET A 143 -30.22 -6.03 4.24
N ARG A 144 -29.71 -5.91 5.45
CA ARG A 144 -28.47 -6.57 5.87
C ARG A 144 -28.54 -8.11 5.81
N PRO A 145 -29.57 -8.81 6.28
CA PRO A 145 -29.69 -10.25 6.11
C PRO A 145 -29.73 -10.69 4.65
N ILE A 146 -30.40 -9.92 3.77
CA ILE A 146 -30.41 -10.19 2.32
C ILE A 146 -28.99 -10.09 1.76
N LEU A 147 -28.24 -9.03 2.09
CA LEU A 147 -26.83 -8.88 1.69
C LEU A 147 -25.98 -10.05 2.19
N LEU A 148 -26.12 -10.43 3.46
CA LEU A 148 -25.40 -11.57 4.04
C LEU A 148 -25.76 -12.91 3.38
N TRP A 149 -27.02 -13.09 3.01
CA TRP A 149 -27.47 -14.27 2.25
C TRP A 149 -26.83 -14.31 0.86
N MET A 150 -26.80 -13.18 0.14
CA MET A 150 -26.13 -13.07 -1.17
C MET A 150 -24.64 -13.43 -1.08
N ILE A 151 -23.96 -12.99 -0.01
CA ILE A 151 -22.55 -13.33 0.25
C ILE A 151 -22.36 -14.84 0.43
N ARG A 152 -23.24 -15.47 1.21
CA ARG A 152 -23.17 -16.92 1.47
C ARG A 152 -23.41 -17.76 0.22
N GLN A 153 -24.24 -17.25 -0.70
CA GLN A 153 -24.57 -17.93 -1.94
C GLN A 153 -23.50 -17.71 -3.03
N THR A 154 -22.70 -16.67 -2.92
CA THR A 154 -21.60 -16.40 -3.86
C THR A 154 -20.43 -17.31 -3.54
N THR A 155 -20.13 -18.24 -4.44
CA THR A 155 -19.02 -19.19 -4.29
C THR A 155 -17.69 -18.42 -4.31
N LYS A 156 -16.74 -18.80 -3.47
CA LYS A 156 -15.46 -18.09 -3.23
C LYS A 156 -14.55 -17.88 -4.47
N ARG A 157 -14.96 -18.31 -5.65
CA ARG A 157 -14.20 -18.24 -6.91
C ARG A 157 -14.94 -17.61 -8.08
N GLU A 158 -16.24 -17.38 -7.96
CA GLU A 158 -17.04 -16.84 -9.08
C GLU A 158 -17.17 -15.33 -8.97
N GLN A 159 -17.15 -14.67 -10.13
CA GLN A 159 -17.55 -13.26 -10.24
C GLN A 159 -18.99 -13.09 -9.77
N LEU A 160 -19.28 -11.93 -9.18
CA LEU A 160 -20.63 -11.61 -8.74
C LEU A 160 -21.63 -11.76 -9.90
N LYS A 161 -22.68 -12.56 -9.70
CA LYS A 161 -23.75 -12.72 -10.71
C LYS A 161 -24.41 -11.36 -10.96
N GLU A 162 -24.69 -11.07 -12.21
CA GLU A 162 -25.35 -9.81 -12.60
C GLU A 162 -26.67 -9.57 -11.86
N SER A 163 -27.43 -10.64 -11.60
CA SER A 163 -28.68 -10.55 -10.81
C SER A 163 -28.46 -9.97 -9.42
N TYR A 164 -27.33 -10.24 -8.76
CA TYR A 164 -27.03 -9.67 -7.45
C TYR A 164 -26.67 -8.19 -7.55
N MET A 165 -25.98 -7.76 -8.62
CA MET A 165 -25.71 -6.35 -8.89
C MET A 165 -27.00 -5.55 -9.07
N ILE A 166 -27.97 -6.08 -9.84
CA ILE A 166 -29.29 -5.47 -10.04
C ILE A 166 -30.04 -5.39 -8.70
N SER A 167 -29.99 -6.45 -7.88
CA SER A 167 -30.62 -6.45 -6.56
C SER A 167 -30.04 -5.39 -5.62
N ILE A 168 -28.72 -5.23 -5.61
CA ILE A 168 -28.04 -4.21 -4.80
C ILE A 168 -28.42 -2.80 -5.28
N PHE A 169 -28.46 -2.58 -6.61
CA PHE A 169 -28.91 -1.33 -7.18
C PHE A 169 -30.34 -0.98 -6.75
N LEU A 170 -31.25 -1.95 -6.81
CA LEU A 170 -32.63 -1.79 -6.35
C LEU A 170 -32.69 -1.49 -4.84
N MET A 171 -31.86 -2.15 -4.02
CA MET A 171 -31.76 -1.87 -2.59
C MET A 171 -31.27 -0.43 -2.32
N ILE A 172 -30.31 0.07 -3.08
CA ILE A 172 -29.82 1.46 -2.96
C ILE A 172 -30.96 2.44 -3.27
N LEU A 173 -31.72 2.22 -4.35
CA LEU A 173 -32.86 3.06 -4.70
C LEU A 173 -33.96 3.01 -3.63
N THR A 174 -34.26 1.82 -3.09
CA THR A 174 -35.24 1.66 -2.03
C THR A 174 -34.82 2.38 -0.75
N CYS A 175 -33.55 2.26 -0.34
CA CYS A 175 -33.04 2.99 0.82
C CYS A 175 -33.03 4.50 0.62
N SER A 176 -32.78 4.95 -0.61
CA SER A 176 -32.87 6.37 -0.96
C SER A 176 -34.30 6.91 -0.81
N LEU A 177 -35.29 6.16 -1.32
CA LEU A 177 -36.71 6.49 -1.18
C LEU A 177 -37.16 6.47 0.29
N LEU A 178 -36.72 5.48 1.08
CA LEU A 178 -37.01 5.43 2.51
C LEU A 178 -36.43 6.62 3.25
N GLY A 179 -35.22 7.09 2.88
CA GLY A 179 -34.62 8.32 3.42
C GLY A 179 -35.49 9.56 3.17
N GLU A 180 -36.00 9.70 1.94
CA GLU A 180 -36.88 10.79 1.55
C GLU A 180 -38.21 10.75 2.29
N ILE A 181 -38.86 9.57 2.38
CA ILE A 181 -40.10 9.36 3.14
C ILE A 181 -39.90 9.66 4.63
N ALA A 182 -38.75 9.32 5.19
CA ALA A 182 -38.42 9.62 6.58
C ALA A 182 -38.21 11.12 6.85
N GLY A 183 -38.29 11.96 5.81
CA GLY A 183 -38.03 13.40 5.90
C GLY A 183 -36.54 13.75 6.02
N LEU A 184 -35.68 12.78 5.78
CA LEU A 184 -34.25 12.96 5.60
C LEU A 184 -33.96 13.17 4.11
N HIS A 185 -32.73 13.43 3.78
CA HIS A 185 -32.34 13.54 2.38
C HIS A 185 -32.11 12.14 1.78
N PHE A 186 -32.41 11.95 0.48
CA PHE A 186 -32.25 10.68 -0.26
C PHE A 186 -30.83 10.10 -0.22
N VAL A 187 -29.82 10.86 0.16
CA VAL A 187 -28.41 10.46 0.26
C VAL A 187 -28.14 9.63 1.51
N LEU A 188 -28.86 9.88 2.62
CA LEU A 188 -28.55 9.25 3.92
C LEU A 188 -28.86 7.73 3.95
N GLY A 189 -29.92 7.31 3.31
CA GLY A 189 -30.25 5.88 3.21
C GLY A 189 -29.13 5.03 2.56
N PRO A 190 -28.66 5.40 1.37
CA PRO A 190 -27.55 4.73 0.72
C PRO A 190 -26.23 4.67 1.54
N ILE A 191 -25.86 5.72 2.25
CA ILE A 191 -24.65 5.71 3.12
C ILE A 191 -24.81 4.67 4.22
N ILE A 192 -25.96 4.67 4.90
CA ILE A 192 -26.23 3.73 5.98
C ILE A 192 -26.27 2.29 5.47
N LEU A 193 -26.89 2.06 4.30
CA LEU A 193 -26.86 0.75 3.65
C LEU A 193 -25.41 0.33 3.35
N GLY A 194 -24.58 1.22 2.81
CA GLY A 194 -23.17 0.96 2.55
C GLY A 194 -22.39 0.54 3.80
N LEU A 195 -22.61 1.21 4.92
CA LEU A 195 -22.01 0.86 6.22
C LEU A 195 -22.38 -0.54 6.73
N THR A 196 -23.49 -1.11 6.27
CA THR A 196 -23.93 -2.47 6.66
C THR A 196 -23.34 -3.57 5.79
N VAL A 197 -22.73 -3.22 4.65
CA VAL A 197 -22.04 -4.17 3.77
C VAL A 197 -20.76 -4.63 4.46
N PRO A 198 -20.52 -5.94 4.61
CA PRO A 198 -19.28 -6.43 5.17
C PRO A 198 -18.07 -6.07 4.29
N ASP A 199 -17.01 -5.61 4.93
CA ASP A 199 -15.77 -5.20 4.26
C ASP A 199 -15.06 -6.36 3.58
N GLY A 200 -14.42 -6.05 2.43
CA GLY A 200 -13.54 -6.97 1.75
C GLY A 200 -14.24 -7.95 0.82
N TRP A 201 -13.46 -8.92 0.38
CA TRP A 201 -13.91 -9.95 -0.54
C TRP A 201 -14.86 -10.97 0.18
N PRO A 202 -15.94 -11.50 -0.46
CA PRO A 202 -16.18 -11.46 -1.90
C PRO A 202 -17.12 -10.33 -2.38
N LEU A 203 -17.94 -9.72 -1.51
CA LEU A 203 -19.00 -8.81 -1.95
C LEU A 203 -18.57 -7.35 -1.99
N GLY A 204 -18.01 -6.85 -0.89
CA GLY A 204 -17.65 -5.43 -0.78
C GLY A 204 -16.67 -4.98 -1.85
N SER A 205 -15.59 -5.74 -2.09
CA SER A 205 -14.62 -5.44 -3.13
C SER A 205 -15.21 -5.51 -4.52
N ALA A 206 -15.96 -6.57 -4.85
CA ALA A 206 -16.52 -6.76 -6.18
C ALA A 206 -17.59 -5.71 -6.54
N ILE A 207 -18.37 -5.24 -5.56
CA ILE A 207 -19.33 -4.15 -5.76
C ILE A 207 -18.58 -2.84 -6.02
N VAL A 208 -17.59 -2.54 -5.17
CA VAL A 208 -16.81 -1.31 -5.30
C VAL A 208 -16.10 -1.28 -6.65
N ASP A 209 -15.40 -2.34 -7.06
CA ASP A 209 -14.68 -2.39 -8.32
C ASP A 209 -15.59 -2.13 -9.53
N LYS A 210 -16.76 -2.75 -9.57
CA LYS A 210 -17.70 -2.55 -10.69
C LYS A 210 -18.38 -1.19 -10.67
N LEU A 211 -18.86 -0.72 -9.49
CA LEU A 211 -19.58 0.55 -9.40
C LEU A 211 -18.64 1.76 -9.43
N GLU A 212 -17.47 1.66 -8.81
CA GLU A 212 -16.54 2.78 -8.69
C GLU A 212 -16.04 3.25 -10.05
N SER A 213 -15.75 2.33 -10.97
CA SER A 213 -15.34 2.68 -12.33
C SER A 213 -16.38 3.54 -13.05
N TYR A 214 -17.66 3.17 -12.98
CA TYR A 214 -18.73 3.96 -13.60
C TYR A 214 -18.97 5.28 -12.87
N VAL A 215 -18.96 5.25 -11.55
CA VAL A 215 -19.23 6.43 -10.72
C VAL A 215 -18.11 7.44 -10.86
N SER A 216 -16.85 7.03 -10.76
CA SER A 216 -15.69 7.94 -10.79
C SER A 216 -15.36 8.44 -12.20
N LEU A 217 -15.56 7.62 -13.24
CA LEU A 217 -15.21 8.02 -14.62
C LEU A 217 -16.32 8.82 -15.32
N ILE A 218 -17.59 8.60 -14.98
CA ILE A 218 -18.71 9.19 -15.70
C ILE A 218 -19.53 10.11 -14.78
N LEU A 219 -20.03 9.59 -13.67
CA LEU A 219 -21.00 10.32 -12.85
C LEU A 219 -20.38 11.46 -12.04
N LEU A 220 -19.17 11.26 -11.50
CA LEU A 220 -18.48 12.30 -10.72
C LEU A 220 -18.04 13.48 -11.57
N PRO A 221 -17.39 13.33 -12.73
CA PRO A 221 -17.06 14.47 -13.59
C PRO A 221 -18.31 15.21 -14.08
N ALA A 222 -19.37 14.48 -14.47
CA ALA A 222 -20.63 15.09 -14.86
C ALA A 222 -21.26 15.91 -13.71
N TYR A 223 -21.23 15.39 -12.48
CA TYR A 223 -21.70 16.10 -11.30
C TYR A 223 -20.87 17.37 -11.03
N PHE A 224 -19.55 17.31 -11.15
CA PHE A 224 -18.68 18.47 -10.99
C PHE A 224 -18.98 19.56 -12.04
N VAL A 225 -19.12 19.18 -13.30
CA VAL A 225 -19.44 20.13 -14.38
C VAL A 225 -20.79 20.81 -14.10
N LEU A 226 -21.81 20.05 -13.69
CA LEU A 226 -23.12 20.61 -13.36
C LEU A 226 -23.07 21.51 -12.14
N SER A 227 -22.37 21.11 -11.09
CA SER A 227 -22.24 21.89 -9.86
C SER A 227 -21.42 23.18 -10.07
N CYS A 228 -20.31 23.09 -10.82
CA CYS A 228 -19.49 24.27 -11.14
C CYS A 228 -20.15 25.18 -12.18
N GLY A 229 -20.90 24.61 -13.14
CA GLY A 229 -21.62 25.37 -14.14
C GLY A 229 -22.77 26.22 -13.58
N SER A 230 -23.29 25.86 -12.40
CA SER A 230 -24.29 26.63 -11.68
C SER A 230 -23.71 27.73 -10.79
N LEU A 231 -22.37 27.80 -10.65
CA LEU A 231 -21.71 28.83 -9.84
C LEU A 231 -21.64 30.14 -10.60
N ASP A 232 -22.25 31.19 -10.04
CA ASP A 232 -22.11 32.54 -10.53
C ASP A 232 -21.10 33.32 -9.67
N ILE A 233 -19.86 33.34 -10.15
CA ILE A 233 -18.75 34.02 -9.43
C ILE A 233 -18.84 35.54 -9.53
N PHE A 234 -19.49 36.05 -10.61
CA PHE A 234 -19.56 37.50 -10.85
C PHE A 234 -20.69 38.20 -10.06
N SER A 235 -21.67 37.44 -9.57
CA SER A 235 -22.77 37.98 -8.74
C SER A 235 -22.43 38.03 -7.24
N LEU A 236 -21.21 37.65 -6.82
CA LEU A 236 -20.81 37.60 -5.43
C LEU A 236 -20.71 39.01 -4.81
N ASN A 237 -21.46 39.29 -3.77
CA ASN A 237 -21.35 40.50 -2.96
C ASN A 237 -20.08 40.44 -2.08
N LEU A 238 -19.21 41.42 -2.24
CA LEU A 238 -17.91 41.46 -1.55
C LEU A 238 -18.03 41.38 -0.02
N LYS A 239 -19.11 41.96 0.56
CA LYS A 239 -19.34 41.92 2.02
C LYS A 239 -19.74 40.51 2.48
N THR A 240 -20.70 39.89 1.80
CA THR A 240 -21.16 38.52 2.11
C THR A 240 -20.03 37.52 1.96
N THR A 241 -19.33 37.60 0.84
CA THR A 241 -18.16 36.74 0.57
C THR A 241 -17.07 36.92 1.62
N GLY A 242 -16.73 38.15 2.00
CA GLY A 242 -15.71 38.41 3.01
C GLY A 242 -16.05 37.84 4.40
N ILE A 243 -17.33 37.81 4.79
CA ILE A 243 -17.78 37.23 6.04
C ILE A 243 -17.72 35.69 5.98
N VAL A 244 -18.14 35.12 4.87
CA VAL A 244 -18.08 33.67 4.64
C VAL A 244 -16.63 33.16 4.62
N GLU A 245 -15.73 33.91 3.97
CA GLU A 245 -14.29 33.60 3.93
C GLU A 245 -13.63 33.72 5.30
N LEU A 246 -14.03 34.70 6.11
CA LEU A 246 -13.54 34.81 7.49
C LEU A 246 -13.96 33.61 8.34
N LEU A 247 -15.18 33.08 8.15
CA LEU A 247 -15.63 31.83 8.79
C LEU A 247 -14.85 30.64 8.29
N ALA A 248 -14.59 30.53 6.97
CA ALA A 248 -13.83 29.48 6.37
C ALA A 248 -12.40 29.45 6.92
N LEU A 249 -11.75 30.63 7.01
CA LEU A 249 -10.41 30.73 7.59
C LEU A 249 -10.39 30.33 9.07
N SER A 250 -11.40 30.74 9.85
CA SER A 250 -11.51 30.35 11.26
C SER A 250 -11.71 28.86 11.43
N SER A 251 -12.50 28.22 10.57
CA SER A 251 -12.69 26.75 10.56
C SER A 251 -11.42 26.01 10.15
N PHE A 252 -10.73 26.47 9.11
CA PHE A 252 -9.45 25.94 8.68
C PHE A 252 -8.40 26.00 9.80
N LEU A 253 -8.19 27.14 10.40
CA LEU A 253 -7.29 27.30 11.55
C LEU A 253 -7.72 26.41 12.72
N GLY A 254 -9.02 26.36 12.97
CA GLY A 254 -9.60 25.48 14.01
C GLY A 254 -9.29 24.01 13.77
N LYS A 255 -9.39 23.52 12.52
CA LYS A 255 -9.04 22.13 12.14
C LYS A 255 -7.55 21.87 12.32
N VAL A 256 -6.69 22.77 11.81
CA VAL A 256 -5.23 22.62 11.96
C VAL A 256 -4.83 22.62 13.43
N ILE A 257 -5.30 23.55 14.23
CA ILE A 257 -4.97 23.62 15.66
C ILE A 257 -5.57 22.44 16.43
N GLY A 258 -6.85 22.13 16.15
CA GLY A 258 -7.57 21.02 16.79
C GLY A 258 -6.98 19.63 16.51
N THR A 259 -6.26 19.46 15.41
CA THR A 259 -5.53 18.23 15.11
C THR A 259 -4.09 18.27 15.61
N MET A 260 -3.42 19.43 15.49
CA MET A 260 -2.02 19.59 15.86
C MET A 260 -1.81 19.48 17.38
N LEU A 261 -2.66 20.08 18.21
CA LEU A 261 -2.51 20.04 19.67
C LEU A 261 -2.54 18.61 20.24
N PRO A 262 -3.54 17.76 19.94
CA PRO A 262 -3.52 16.37 20.44
C PRO A 262 -2.39 15.55 19.85
N SER A 263 -1.98 15.78 18.58
CA SER A 263 -0.87 15.03 17.97
C SER A 263 0.47 15.38 18.62
N LEU A 264 0.72 16.63 18.95
CA LEU A 264 1.89 17.06 19.73
C LEU A 264 1.89 16.47 21.15
N TYR A 265 0.73 16.44 21.81
CA TYR A 265 0.59 15.76 23.11
C TYR A 265 0.94 14.26 23.00
N CYS A 266 0.65 13.63 21.89
CA CYS A 266 1.03 12.24 21.58
C CYS A 266 2.51 12.07 21.18
N LYS A 267 3.35 13.13 21.35
CA LYS A 267 4.80 13.16 21.03
C LYS A 267 5.11 12.95 19.53
N MET A 268 4.25 13.43 18.64
CA MET A 268 4.57 13.46 17.20
C MET A 268 5.48 14.66 16.89
N PRO A 269 6.36 14.53 15.86
CA PRO A 269 7.14 15.65 15.37
C PRO A 269 6.24 16.82 14.93
N ILE A 270 6.72 18.06 15.07
CA ILE A 270 5.93 19.27 14.73
C ILE A 270 5.52 19.25 13.26
N MET A 271 6.43 18.89 12.34
CA MET A 271 6.15 18.84 10.91
C MET A 271 5.08 17.79 10.55
N ASP A 272 5.15 16.59 11.17
CA ASP A 272 4.15 15.55 10.97
C ASP A 272 2.79 15.97 11.52
N SER A 273 2.77 16.65 12.68
CA SER A 273 1.56 17.17 13.29
C SER A 273 0.92 18.27 12.43
N LEU A 274 1.73 19.15 11.83
CA LEU A 274 1.26 20.18 10.91
C LEU A 274 0.70 19.55 9.63
N CYS A 275 1.42 18.59 9.04
CA CYS A 275 0.95 17.86 7.87
C CYS A 275 -0.37 17.13 8.14
N LEU A 276 -0.53 16.51 9.32
CA LEU A 276 -1.79 15.90 9.72
C LEU A 276 -2.91 16.93 9.79
N GLY A 277 -2.65 18.12 10.35
CA GLY A 277 -3.61 19.21 10.40
C GLY A 277 -4.05 19.69 9.02
N LEU A 278 -3.11 19.84 8.10
CA LEU A 278 -3.39 20.19 6.71
C LEU A 278 -4.24 19.11 6.01
N ILE A 279 -3.88 17.85 6.14
CA ILE A 279 -4.63 16.72 5.57
C ILE A 279 -6.07 16.70 6.11
N MET A 280 -6.25 16.87 7.43
CA MET A 280 -7.59 16.87 8.05
C MET A 280 -8.42 18.10 7.70
N SER A 281 -7.82 19.13 7.13
CA SER A 281 -8.50 20.37 6.70
C SER A 281 -8.98 20.31 5.25
N THR A 282 -8.65 19.26 4.49
CA THR A 282 -9.11 19.11 3.11
C THR A 282 -10.61 18.88 3.05
N GLN A 283 -11.24 19.52 2.06
CA GLN A 283 -12.67 19.44 1.79
C GLN A 283 -12.88 19.13 0.31
N GLY A 284 -14.02 18.52 -0.04
CA GLY A 284 -14.23 18.13 -1.43
C GLY A 284 -15.67 17.76 -1.74
N ILE A 285 -15.85 16.80 -2.65
CA ILE A 285 -17.15 16.49 -3.25
C ILE A 285 -18.23 16.12 -2.24
N THR A 286 -17.93 15.38 -1.19
CA THR A 286 -18.90 15.02 -0.14
C THR A 286 -19.37 16.22 0.66
N ASP A 287 -18.47 17.20 0.86
CA ASP A 287 -18.81 18.45 1.53
C ASP A 287 -19.66 19.35 0.63
N ILE A 288 -19.36 19.40 -0.68
CA ILE A 288 -20.18 20.11 -1.69
C ILE A 288 -21.59 19.49 -1.78
N ILE A 289 -21.71 18.17 -1.76
CA ILE A 289 -23.02 17.50 -1.72
C ILE A 289 -23.78 17.88 -0.45
N SER A 290 -23.12 17.94 0.70
CA SER A 290 -23.74 18.35 1.96
C SER A 290 -24.24 19.80 1.92
N LEU A 291 -23.45 20.72 1.31
CA LEU A 291 -23.87 22.12 1.08
C LEU A 291 -25.07 22.22 0.14
N GLN A 292 -25.10 21.40 -0.93
CA GLN A 292 -26.21 21.37 -1.87
C GLN A 292 -27.51 20.89 -1.22
N ILE A 293 -27.42 19.94 -0.30
CA ILE A 293 -28.53 19.54 0.57
C ILE A 293 -29.00 20.74 1.43
N GLY A 294 -28.05 21.54 1.95
CA GLY A 294 -28.36 22.75 2.70
C GLY A 294 -29.15 23.78 1.89
N ILE A 295 -28.87 23.94 0.59
CA ILE A 295 -29.67 24.81 -0.29
C ILE A 295 -31.09 24.24 -0.48
N LEU A 296 -31.22 22.99 -0.80
CA LEU A 296 -32.51 22.35 -1.03
C LEU A 296 -33.47 22.47 0.16
N HIS A 297 -32.92 22.50 1.37
CA HIS A 297 -33.70 22.71 2.61
C HIS A 297 -33.77 24.19 3.06
N PHE A 298 -33.39 25.11 2.20
CA PHE A 298 -33.39 26.57 2.52
C PHE A 298 -32.60 26.94 3.79
N ILE A 299 -31.55 26.19 4.08
CA ILE A 299 -30.66 26.38 5.23
C ILE A 299 -29.55 27.38 4.87
N ILE A 300 -29.08 27.33 3.64
CA ILE A 300 -27.99 28.15 3.09
C ILE A 300 -28.50 28.87 1.86
N ASP A 301 -28.13 30.12 1.70
CA ASP A 301 -28.42 30.94 0.53
C ASP A 301 -27.45 30.62 -0.63
N ILE A 302 -27.87 30.86 -1.86
CA ILE A 302 -27.10 30.51 -3.07
C ILE A 302 -25.77 31.27 -3.12
N GLU A 303 -25.75 32.54 -2.66
CA GLU A 303 -24.55 33.36 -2.66
C GLU A 303 -23.47 32.78 -1.72
N SER A 304 -23.86 32.43 -0.49
CA SER A 304 -22.96 31.76 0.45
C SER A 304 -22.46 30.40 -0.05
N TYR A 305 -23.34 29.63 -0.72
CA TYR A 305 -22.95 28.36 -1.34
C TYR A 305 -21.86 28.57 -2.40
N ASN A 306 -22.03 29.54 -3.29
CA ASN A 306 -21.05 29.84 -4.34
C ASN A 306 -19.69 30.21 -3.73
N ALA A 307 -19.68 31.09 -2.71
CA ALA A 307 -18.47 31.49 -2.01
C ALA A 307 -17.76 30.31 -1.35
N ILE A 308 -18.49 29.47 -0.59
CA ILE A 308 -17.92 28.29 0.10
C ILE A 308 -17.36 27.26 -0.89
N THR A 309 -18.06 26.99 -1.99
CA THR A 309 -17.63 26.03 -3.00
C THR A 309 -16.32 26.44 -3.64
N VAL A 310 -16.16 27.72 -4.00
CA VAL A 310 -14.90 28.26 -4.52
C VAL A 310 -13.79 28.12 -3.50
N THR A 311 -14.06 28.43 -2.24
CA THR A 311 -13.08 28.30 -1.15
C THR A 311 -12.62 26.86 -0.97
N PHE A 312 -13.52 25.86 -1.03
CA PHE A 312 -13.17 24.44 -0.91
C PHE A 312 -12.22 23.98 -2.03
N ILE A 313 -12.49 24.40 -3.26
CA ILE A 313 -11.64 24.09 -4.41
C ILE A 313 -10.24 24.69 -4.25
N LEU A 314 -10.17 25.98 -3.90
CA LEU A 314 -8.91 26.70 -3.72
C LEU A 314 -8.08 26.12 -2.57
N MET A 315 -8.70 25.88 -1.41
CA MET A 315 -8.02 25.34 -0.24
C MET A 315 -7.44 23.95 -0.50
N THR A 316 -8.22 23.06 -1.09
CA THR A 316 -7.75 21.70 -1.41
C THR A 316 -6.65 21.70 -2.46
N GLY A 317 -6.77 22.59 -3.46
CA GLY A 317 -5.73 22.78 -4.49
C GLY A 317 -4.40 23.29 -3.92
N ILE A 318 -4.41 24.06 -2.83
CA ILE A 318 -3.19 24.54 -2.15
C ILE A 318 -2.64 23.49 -1.18
N ILE A 319 -3.50 22.79 -0.44
CA ILE A 319 -3.08 21.82 0.59
C ILE A 319 -2.34 20.63 -0.02
N ALA A 320 -2.80 20.09 -1.16
CA ALA A 320 -2.21 18.90 -1.77
C ALA A 320 -0.72 19.07 -2.11
N PRO A 321 -0.26 20.12 -2.83
CA PRO A 321 1.16 20.34 -3.06
C PRO A 321 1.94 20.68 -1.79
N MET A 322 1.35 21.39 -0.83
CA MET A 322 2.00 21.69 0.45
C MET A 322 2.34 20.40 1.21
N VAL A 323 1.41 19.48 1.33
CA VAL A 323 1.65 18.18 2.01
C VAL A 323 2.74 17.40 1.30
N LYS A 324 2.73 17.36 -0.05
CA LYS A 324 3.74 16.66 -0.85
C LYS A 324 5.16 17.20 -0.62
N ILE A 325 5.31 18.51 -0.43
CA ILE A 325 6.60 19.15 -0.18
C ILE A 325 7.06 18.93 1.27
N LEU A 326 6.14 19.06 2.23
CA LEU A 326 6.47 19.01 3.66
C LEU A 326 6.73 17.59 4.16
N TYR A 327 6.04 16.58 3.62
CA TYR A 327 6.10 15.21 4.10
C TYR A 327 6.66 14.23 3.06
N ASN A 328 7.79 13.61 3.41
CA ASN A 328 8.41 12.54 2.61
C ASN A 328 8.60 11.29 3.50
N PRO A 329 7.81 10.22 3.31
CA PRO A 329 7.89 9.01 4.12
C PRO A 329 9.24 8.29 3.98
N SER A 330 9.90 8.38 2.83
CA SER A 330 11.16 7.69 2.55
C SER A 330 12.33 8.17 3.42
N LYS A 331 12.32 9.42 3.88
CA LYS A 331 13.36 9.95 4.79
C LYS A 331 13.50 9.14 6.07
N ARG A 332 12.43 8.50 6.52
CA ARG A 332 12.41 7.69 7.73
C ARG A 332 13.23 6.41 7.59
N TYR A 333 13.19 5.76 6.43
CA TYR A 333 13.93 4.53 6.16
C TYR A 333 15.40 4.83 5.88
N MET A 334 15.65 5.89 5.12
CA MET A 334 16.99 6.29 4.67
C MET A 334 17.85 6.88 5.79
N SER A 335 17.24 7.50 6.82
CA SER A 335 17.99 8.07 7.94
C SER A 335 18.64 7.01 8.85
N PHE A 336 18.42 5.74 8.60
CA PHE A 336 18.93 4.66 9.45
C PHE A 336 20.39 4.34 9.09
N ARG A 337 21.34 4.94 9.83
CA ARG A 337 22.81 4.84 9.61
C ARG A 337 23.43 3.48 9.96
N ARG A 338 22.69 2.52 10.52
CA ARG A 338 23.27 1.24 10.95
C ARG A 338 23.22 0.23 9.80
N ARG A 339 24.41 -0.27 9.41
CA ARG A 339 24.53 -1.34 8.40
C ARG A 339 23.83 -2.61 8.88
N ARG A 340 22.88 -3.10 8.10
CA ARG A 340 22.15 -4.33 8.33
C ARG A 340 22.33 -5.24 7.14
N THR A 341 23.46 -5.89 7.09
CA THR A 341 23.86 -6.78 5.99
C THR A 341 24.29 -8.11 6.57
N ILE A 342 24.22 -9.18 5.79
CA ILE A 342 24.66 -10.51 6.19
C ILE A 342 26.17 -10.53 6.43
N GLN A 343 26.94 -9.79 5.61
CA GLN A 343 28.38 -9.66 5.72
C GLN A 343 28.84 -9.15 7.10
N HIS A 344 28.04 -8.27 7.74
CA HIS A 344 28.36 -7.66 9.02
C HIS A 344 27.65 -8.29 10.21
N THR A 345 26.87 -9.35 9.99
CA THR A 345 26.19 -10.10 11.05
C THR A 345 27.20 -10.99 11.80
N MET A 346 27.10 -11.03 13.13
CA MET A 346 27.99 -11.89 13.95
C MET A 346 27.71 -13.38 13.66
N PRO A 347 28.73 -14.26 13.69
CA PRO A 347 28.59 -15.66 13.31
C PRO A 347 27.52 -16.47 14.08
N ASN A 348 27.20 -16.07 15.31
CA ASN A 348 26.24 -16.75 16.20
C ASN A 348 24.97 -15.91 16.44
N GLU A 349 24.74 -14.86 15.67
CA GLU A 349 23.55 -14.04 15.76
C GLU A 349 22.42 -14.68 14.95
N GLU A 350 21.17 -14.42 15.39
CA GLU A 350 19.96 -14.82 14.67
C GLU A 350 19.92 -14.14 13.29
N LEU A 351 19.84 -14.92 12.22
CA LEU A 351 19.62 -14.39 10.87
C LEU A 351 18.14 -14.09 10.68
N ARG A 352 17.79 -12.81 10.50
CA ARG A 352 16.42 -12.37 10.27
C ARG A 352 16.19 -12.12 8.79
N LEU A 353 15.30 -12.93 8.20
CA LEU A 353 14.91 -12.86 6.80
C LEU A 353 13.44 -12.47 6.69
N LEU A 354 13.13 -11.55 5.76
CA LEU A 354 11.76 -11.19 5.39
C LEU A 354 11.51 -11.64 3.96
N ALA A 355 10.53 -12.51 3.73
CA ALA A 355 10.16 -12.93 2.38
C ALA A 355 8.81 -12.35 1.97
N CYS A 356 8.79 -11.73 0.79
CA CYS A 356 7.60 -11.20 0.14
C CYS A 356 6.95 -12.28 -0.72
N ILE A 357 5.64 -12.50 -0.55
CA ILE A 357 4.89 -13.54 -1.24
C ILE A 357 3.67 -12.89 -1.88
N PHE A 358 3.60 -12.91 -3.22
CA PHE A 358 2.43 -12.47 -3.99
C PHE A 358 1.57 -13.66 -4.40
N HIS A 359 2.20 -14.76 -4.79
CA HIS A 359 1.55 -15.95 -5.30
C HIS A 359 1.89 -17.17 -4.45
N ARG A 360 0.93 -18.09 -4.32
CA ARG A 360 1.10 -19.35 -3.61
C ARG A 360 2.25 -20.20 -4.16
N ASN A 361 2.49 -20.12 -5.46
CA ASN A 361 3.48 -20.92 -6.17
C ASN A 361 4.92 -20.65 -5.71
N SER A 362 5.21 -19.47 -5.16
CA SER A 362 6.53 -19.10 -4.63
C SER A 362 6.87 -19.73 -3.27
N THR A 363 5.87 -20.31 -2.59
CA THR A 363 6.05 -20.84 -1.22
C THR A 363 7.04 -22.00 -1.14
N PRO A 364 6.99 -23.04 -2.02
CA PRO A 364 7.94 -24.15 -1.98
C PRO A 364 9.39 -23.71 -2.17
N SER A 365 9.64 -22.80 -3.12
CA SER A 365 10.98 -22.27 -3.42
C SER A 365 11.57 -21.50 -2.24
N LEU A 366 10.74 -20.73 -1.53
CA LEU A 366 11.16 -20.04 -0.31
C LEU A 366 11.48 -21.01 0.84
N ILE A 367 10.69 -22.07 1.01
CA ILE A 367 10.97 -23.11 2.03
C ILE A 367 12.28 -23.81 1.74
N ASN A 368 12.54 -24.17 0.47
CA ASN A 368 13.81 -24.77 0.06
C ASN A 368 15.00 -23.83 0.29
N LEU A 369 14.84 -22.53 -0.04
CA LEU A 369 15.86 -21.54 0.23
C LEU A 369 16.17 -21.42 1.73
N LEU A 370 15.15 -21.50 2.60
CA LEU A 370 15.31 -21.49 4.04
C LEU A 370 16.07 -22.72 4.55
N GLU A 371 15.77 -23.91 4.01
CA GLU A 371 16.47 -25.15 4.38
C GLU A 371 17.94 -25.07 4.00
N VAL A 372 18.22 -24.61 2.79
CA VAL A 372 19.59 -24.42 2.29
C VAL A 372 20.35 -23.32 3.06
N SER A 373 19.65 -22.34 3.61
CA SER A 373 20.24 -21.25 4.44
C SER A 373 20.81 -21.71 5.78
N ASN A 374 20.81 -23.00 6.04
CA ASN A 374 21.41 -23.67 7.18
C ASN A 374 20.88 -23.22 8.55
N PRO A 375 19.64 -23.58 8.89
CA PRO A 375 19.08 -23.30 10.21
C PRO A 375 19.78 -24.17 11.29
N MET A 376 20.46 -23.53 12.23
CA MET A 376 21.11 -24.20 13.36
C MET A 376 20.64 -23.64 14.69
N THR A 377 20.68 -24.44 15.74
CA THR A 377 20.36 -23.97 17.12
C THR A 377 21.31 -22.89 17.61
N LYS A 378 22.59 -22.89 17.18
CA LYS A 378 23.59 -21.86 17.53
C LYS A 378 23.41 -20.57 16.75
N SER A 379 22.79 -20.60 15.55
CA SER A 379 22.50 -19.45 14.71
C SER A 379 21.12 -19.65 14.09
N PRO A 380 20.04 -19.42 14.86
CA PRO A 380 18.68 -19.67 14.39
C PRO A 380 18.28 -18.68 13.28
N ILE A 381 17.25 -19.03 12.53
CA ILE A 381 16.67 -18.16 11.51
C ILE A 381 15.33 -17.64 12.01
N GLY A 382 15.22 -16.31 12.15
CA GLY A 382 13.96 -15.61 12.34
C GLY A 382 13.35 -15.28 10.97
N PHE A 383 12.30 -15.98 10.58
CA PHE A 383 11.70 -15.83 9.27
C PHE A 383 10.36 -15.08 9.35
N TYR A 384 10.30 -13.96 8.66
CA TYR A 384 9.10 -13.13 8.52
C TYR A 384 8.51 -13.36 7.14
N ALA A 385 7.36 -14.02 7.06
CA ALA A 385 6.65 -14.27 5.81
C ALA A 385 5.56 -13.20 5.65
N ILE A 386 5.68 -12.32 4.66
CA ILE A 386 4.64 -11.33 4.36
C ILE A 386 3.90 -11.70 3.09
N HIS A 387 2.62 -12.05 3.20
CA HIS A 387 1.74 -12.24 2.07
C HIS A 387 1.15 -10.91 1.65
N LEU A 388 1.43 -10.50 0.44
CA LEU A 388 1.08 -9.20 -0.13
C LEU A 388 -0.16 -9.34 -1.01
N MET A 389 -1.18 -8.57 -0.70
CA MET A 389 -2.45 -8.55 -1.44
C MET A 389 -2.79 -7.12 -1.84
N GLU A 390 -3.37 -6.96 -3.02
CA GLU A 390 -3.87 -5.67 -3.47
C GLU A 390 -5.05 -5.21 -2.63
N LEU A 391 -5.09 -3.92 -2.32
CA LEU A 391 -6.18 -3.29 -1.59
C LEU A 391 -7.36 -3.07 -2.52
N GLN A 392 -8.40 -3.88 -2.37
CA GLN A 392 -9.65 -3.77 -3.13
C GLN A 392 -10.84 -3.58 -2.18
N GLY A 393 -11.73 -2.64 -2.50
CA GLY A 393 -12.96 -2.40 -1.76
C GLY A 393 -12.83 -1.82 -0.36
N ARG A 394 -11.65 -1.32 0.02
CA ARG A 394 -11.36 -0.65 1.30
C ARG A 394 -10.59 0.63 1.06
N SER A 395 -10.69 1.57 1.99
CA SER A 395 -9.89 2.81 1.92
C SER A 395 -8.64 2.77 2.79
N ALA A 396 -8.49 1.78 3.66
CA ALA A 396 -7.38 1.73 4.59
C ALA A 396 -6.54 0.46 4.42
N PRO A 397 -5.21 0.57 4.35
CA PRO A 397 -4.30 -0.58 4.33
C PRO A 397 -4.31 -1.28 5.69
N ILE A 398 -4.11 -2.59 5.65
CA ILE A 398 -4.12 -3.43 6.84
C ILE A 398 -2.90 -4.35 6.84
N LEU A 399 -2.17 -4.35 7.96
CA LEU A 399 -1.13 -5.34 8.24
C LEU A 399 -1.61 -6.22 9.40
N VAL A 400 -1.79 -7.51 9.13
CA VAL A 400 -2.24 -8.50 10.10
C VAL A 400 -1.11 -9.46 10.43
N ALA A 401 -0.75 -9.54 11.71
CA ALA A 401 0.13 -10.57 12.23
C ALA A 401 -0.69 -11.81 12.60
N HIS A 402 -0.31 -12.98 12.10
CA HIS A 402 -0.98 -14.24 12.41
C HIS A 402 -0.32 -14.91 13.60
N GLN A 403 -1.14 -15.35 14.56
CA GLN A 403 -0.70 -16.12 15.73
C GLN A 403 -1.25 -17.54 15.65
N GLN A 404 -0.43 -18.51 16.01
CA GLN A 404 -0.84 -19.92 16.06
C GLN A 404 -2.02 -20.08 17.03
N GLY A 405 -3.10 -20.72 16.60
CA GLY A 405 -4.30 -20.96 17.42
C GLY A 405 -5.34 -19.85 17.46
N LYS A 406 -5.08 -18.65 16.96
CA LYS A 406 -6.10 -17.60 16.82
C LYS A 406 -6.59 -17.52 15.37
N ARG A 407 -7.87 -17.83 15.14
CA ARG A 407 -8.51 -17.55 13.86
C ARG A 407 -8.65 -16.03 13.70
N SER A 408 -7.97 -15.47 12.73
CA SER A 408 -8.16 -14.08 12.32
C SER A 408 -9.45 -13.99 11.49
N SER A 409 -10.29 -13.00 11.76
CA SER A 409 -11.56 -12.78 11.05
C SER A 409 -11.38 -12.33 9.58
N ILE A 410 -10.15 -12.02 9.18
CA ILE A 410 -9.81 -11.57 7.83
C ILE A 410 -9.20 -12.76 7.07
N HIS A 411 -10.04 -13.72 6.71
CA HIS A 411 -9.57 -14.92 6.02
C HIS A 411 -9.81 -14.85 4.51
N SER A 412 -8.71 -14.72 3.76
CA SER A 412 -8.68 -15.32 2.43
C SER A 412 -8.13 -16.75 2.58
N ASN A 413 -8.79 -17.75 2.02
CA ASN A 413 -8.31 -19.14 2.05
C ASN A 413 -6.88 -19.28 1.44
N HIS A 414 -6.50 -18.33 0.58
CA HIS A 414 -5.17 -18.29 -0.03
C HIS A 414 -4.06 -18.03 0.99
N SER A 415 -4.26 -17.07 1.90
CA SER A 415 -3.29 -16.77 2.96
C SER A 415 -3.12 -17.91 3.93
N GLU A 416 -4.21 -18.60 4.30
CA GLU A 416 -4.15 -19.73 5.23
C GLU A 416 -3.26 -20.88 4.74
N HIS A 417 -3.32 -21.20 3.44
CA HIS A 417 -2.49 -22.26 2.88
C HIS A 417 -1.00 -21.91 2.94
N ILE A 418 -0.64 -20.65 2.63
CA ILE A 418 0.73 -20.16 2.70
C ILE A 418 1.23 -20.21 4.15
N ILE A 419 0.44 -19.66 5.07
CA ILE A 419 0.76 -19.58 6.50
C ILE A 419 0.93 -20.98 7.10
N ASN A 420 0.01 -21.89 6.79
CA ASN A 420 0.07 -23.26 7.27
C ASN A 420 1.30 -24.05 6.74
N ALA A 421 1.73 -23.76 5.51
CA ALA A 421 2.94 -24.37 4.95
C ALA A 421 4.19 -23.95 5.76
N PHE A 422 4.31 -22.67 6.10
CA PHE A 422 5.43 -22.17 6.90
C PHE A 422 5.36 -22.63 8.37
N TRP A 423 4.19 -22.71 8.97
CA TRP A 423 4.06 -23.28 10.32
C TRP A 423 4.42 -24.77 10.37
N ARG A 424 4.07 -25.56 9.33
CA ARG A 424 4.53 -26.94 9.24
C ARG A 424 6.05 -27.02 9.13
N TYR A 425 6.67 -26.14 8.36
CA TYR A 425 8.13 -26.06 8.27
C TYR A 425 8.78 -25.73 9.62
N GLU A 426 8.22 -24.77 10.37
CA GLU A 426 8.67 -24.46 11.73
C GLU A 426 8.57 -25.67 12.66
N GLN A 427 7.44 -26.40 12.62
CA GLN A 427 7.25 -27.61 13.43
C GLN A 427 8.28 -28.70 13.15
N HIS A 428 8.73 -28.82 11.90
CA HIS A 428 9.80 -29.79 11.54
C HIS A 428 11.20 -29.29 11.96
N ASN A 429 11.38 -27.99 12.20
CA ASN A 429 12.65 -27.34 12.53
C ASN A 429 12.60 -26.62 13.88
N LEU A 430 11.94 -27.20 14.88
CA LEU A 430 11.79 -26.61 16.21
C LEU A 430 13.15 -26.21 16.83
N GLY A 431 13.23 -24.98 17.33
CA GLY A 431 14.43 -24.40 17.94
C GLY A 431 15.52 -23.95 16.96
N LYS A 432 15.34 -24.17 15.64
CA LYS A 432 16.26 -23.69 14.59
C LYS A 432 15.65 -22.56 13.76
N VAL A 433 14.33 -22.57 13.57
CA VAL A 433 13.58 -21.60 12.79
C VAL A 433 12.40 -21.10 13.61
N THR A 434 12.18 -19.80 13.62
CA THR A 434 10.97 -19.16 14.14
C THR A 434 10.26 -18.44 13.00
N VAL A 435 8.97 -18.74 12.81
CA VAL A 435 8.19 -18.17 11.70
C VAL A 435 7.18 -17.17 12.22
N HIS A 436 7.20 -15.97 11.65
CA HIS A 436 6.24 -14.90 11.93
C HIS A 436 5.50 -14.53 10.64
N PRO A 437 4.32 -15.12 10.40
CA PRO A 437 3.55 -14.82 9.19
C PRO A 437 2.73 -13.54 9.35
N PHE A 438 2.72 -12.73 8.30
CA PHE A 438 1.96 -11.50 8.15
C PHE A 438 1.16 -11.54 6.85
N THR A 439 0.03 -10.83 6.84
CA THR A 439 -0.68 -10.49 5.61
C THR A 439 -0.80 -8.97 5.54
N ALA A 440 -0.31 -8.39 4.46
CA ALA A 440 -0.45 -6.98 4.16
C ALA A 440 -1.41 -6.79 2.99
N ILE A 441 -2.42 -5.96 3.19
CA ILE A 441 -3.38 -5.55 2.16
C ILE A 441 -3.14 -4.07 1.92
N ALA A 442 -2.57 -3.75 0.75
CA ALA A 442 -2.14 -2.39 0.42
C ALA A 442 -2.18 -2.15 -1.09
N PRO A 443 -2.31 -0.87 -1.56
CA PRO A 443 -2.16 -0.54 -2.97
C PRO A 443 -0.73 -0.85 -3.44
N TYR A 444 -0.56 -1.34 -4.67
CA TYR A 444 0.78 -1.59 -5.24
C TYR A 444 1.70 -0.37 -5.18
N ALA A 445 1.14 0.83 -5.36
CA ALA A 445 1.90 2.07 -5.32
C ALA A 445 2.66 2.31 -4.00
N THR A 446 2.09 1.88 -2.87
CA THR A 446 2.60 2.11 -1.49
C THR A 446 2.92 0.81 -0.74
N MET A 447 2.79 -0.35 -1.38
CA MET A 447 3.04 -1.67 -0.78
C MET A 447 4.48 -1.83 -0.26
N HIS A 448 5.45 -1.19 -0.93
CA HIS A 448 6.84 -1.17 -0.50
C HIS A 448 7.04 -0.54 0.88
N ASP A 449 6.20 0.42 1.29
CA ASP A 449 6.27 1.04 2.61
C ASP A 449 6.00 0.05 3.74
N GLU A 450 5.04 -0.88 3.54
CA GLU A 450 4.76 -1.94 4.52
C GLU A 450 5.96 -2.87 4.70
N ILE A 451 6.61 -3.21 3.59
CA ILE A 451 7.80 -4.08 3.59
C ILE A 451 8.97 -3.37 4.28
N CYS A 452 9.22 -2.09 3.93
CA CYS A 452 10.30 -1.30 4.52
C CYS A 452 10.08 -1.06 6.02
N ASN A 453 8.85 -0.74 6.43
CA ASN A 453 8.48 -0.56 7.84
C ASN A 453 8.67 -1.85 8.64
N LEU A 454 8.19 -2.99 8.12
CA LEU A 454 8.34 -4.28 8.77
C LEU A 454 9.81 -4.69 8.88
N ALA A 455 10.59 -4.49 7.81
CA ALA A 455 12.02 -4.76 7.79
C ALA A 455 12.77 -3.91 8.83
N LEU A 456 12.39 -2.64 8.97
CA LEU A 456 12.95 -1.72 9.97
C LEU A 456 12.59 -2.13 11.41
N GLU A 457 11.31 -2.40 11.66
CA GLU A 457 10.78 -2.77 12.99
C GLU A 457 11.37 -4.09 13.49
N LYS A 458 11.40 -5.10 12.63
CA LYS A 458 11.89 -6.44 12.99
C LYS A 458 13.41 -6.59 12.86
N ARG A 459 14.11 -5.54 12.46
CA ARG A 459 15.58 -5.52 12.28
C ARG A 459 16.05 -6.62 11.35
N VAL A 460 15.41 -6.74 10.18
CA VAL A 460 15.71 -7.73 9.16
C VAL A 460 17.09 -7.47 8.56
N SER A 461 17.85 -8.53 8.28
CA SER A 461 19.15 -8.45 7.61
C SER A 461 19.03 -8.51 6.10
N MET A 462 18.04 -9.25 5.58
CA MET A 462 17.80 -9.39 4.14
C MET A 462 16.32 -9.56 3.85
N VAL A 463 15.84 -8.82 2.84
CA VAL A 463 14.50 -8.98 2.26
C VAL A 463 14.60 -9.82 0.99
N ILE A 464 13.80 -10.88 0.89
CA ILE A 464 13.71 -11.74 -0.28
C ILE A 464 12.44 -11.38 -1.03
N ILE A 465 12.58 -10.93 -2.28
CA ILE A 465 11.48 -10.58 -3.16
C ILE A 465 11.42 -11.53 -4.35
N PRO A 466 10.23 -11.92 -4.81
CA PRO A 466 10.10 -12.71 -6.02
C PRO A 466 10.32 -11.84 -7.26
N PHE A 467 10.83 -12.44 -8.32
CA PHE A 467 10.91 -11.82 -9.63
C PHE A 467 9.51 -11.58 -10.20
N HIS A 468 9.32 -10.53 -11.00
CA HIS A 468 8.01 -10.15 -11.54
C HIS A 468 7.49 -11.07 -12.65
N LYS A 469 8.35 -11.91 -13.23
CA LYS A 469 7.98 -12.93 -14.20
C LYS A 469 7.96 -14.29 -13.51
N HIS A 470 6.95 -15.09 -13.82
CA HIS A 470 6.88 -16.46 -13.36
C HIS A 470 6.47 -17.39 -14.51
N TRP A 471 7.00 -18.60 -14.48
CA TRP A 471 6.72 -19.60 -15.49
C TRP A 471 5.61 -20.53 -15.01
N THR A 472 4.60 -20.73 -15.86
CA THR A 472 3.52 -21.68 -15.57
C THR A 472 3.97 -23.09 -15.86
N LEU A 473 3.23 -24.09 -15.35
CA LEU A 473 3.50 -25.53 -15.61
C LEU A 473 3.51 -25.89 -17.11
N HIS A 474 2.95 -25.04 -17.96
CA HIS A 474 2.90 -25.21 -19.42
C HIS A 474 4.01 -24.42 -20.14
N GLY A 475 4.99 -23.88 -19.41
CA GLY A 475 6.11 -23.12 -20.00
C GLY A 475 5.76 -21.70 -20.47
N SER A 476 4.52 -21.24 -20.27
CA SER A 476 4.15 -19.86 -20.59
C SER A 476 4.67 -18.90 -19.54
N GLU A 477 5.30 -17.83 -20.01
CA GLU A 477 5.78 -16.72 -19.19
C GLU A 477 4.62 -15.77 -18.87
N VAL A 478 4.40 -15.50 -17.59
CA VAL A 478 3.43 -14.49 -17.12
C VAL A 478 4.20 -13.36 -16.48
N CYS A 479 3.94 -12.14 -16.93
CA CYS A 479 4.60 -10.93 -16.46
C CYS A 479 3.64 -10.08 -15.63
N ASP A 480 4.03 -9.78 -14.39
CA ASP A 480 3.26 -8.95 -13.45
C ASP A 480 3.89 -7.55 -13.31
N ASN A 481 3.50 -6.62 -14.18
CA ASN A 481 4.00 -5.25 -14.19
C ASN A 481 3.86 -4.51 -12.83
N PRO A 482 2.76 -4.65 -12.08
CA PRO A 482 2.64 -4.04 -10.76
C PRO A 482 3.72 -4.53 -9.79
N ILE A 483 4.05 -5.82 -9.80
CA ILE A 483 5.10 -6.40 -8.94
C ILE A 483 6.47 -5.82 -9.32
N LYS A 484 6.75 -5.63 -10.62
CA LYS A 484 7.97 -4.98 -11.10
C LYS A 484 8.15 -3.59 -10.48
N ALA A 485 7.09 -2.77 -10.48
CA ALA A 485 7.12 -1.43 -9.89
C ALA A 485 7.37 -1.45 -8.37
N VAL A 486 6.78 -2.42 -7.66
CA VAL A 486 7.01 -2.62 -6.21
C VAL A 486 8.47 -3.02 -5.96
N ASN A 487 9.01 -3.96 -6.73
CA ASN A 487 10.39 -4.43 -6.62
C ASN A 487 11.41 -3.28 -6.78
N PHE A 488 11.22 -2.41 -7.77
CA PHE A 488 12.07 -1.23 -7.95
C PHE A 488 12.05 -0.30 -6.73
N LYS A 489 10.88 -0.05 -6.16
CA LYS A 489 10.74 0.80 -4.97
C LYS A 489 11.39 0.16 -3.73
N ILE A 490 11.31 -1.17 -3.59
CA ILE A 490 11.98 -1.90 -2.51
C ILE A 490 13.49 -1.79 -2.65
N LEU A 491 14.03 -2.05 -3.85
CA LEU A 491 15.47 -1.97 -4.13
C LEU A 491 16.07 -0.59 -3.79
N LYS A 492 15.26 0.47 -3.95
CA LYS A 492 15.67 1.85 -3.66
C LYS A 492 15.59 2.21 -2.17
N ASN A 493 14.54 1.74 -1.47
CA ASN A 493 14.13 2.32 -0.18
C ASN A 493 14.36 1.40 1.02
N VAL A 494 14.67 0.12 0.82
CA VAL A 494 14.75 -0.85 1.92
C VAL A 494 16.00 -0.60 2.79
N PRO A 495 15.87 -0.66 4.14
CA PRO A 495 16.97 -0.37 5.07
C PRO A 495 17.90 -1.56 5.34
N CYS A 496 17.97 -2.56 4.47
CA CYS A 496 18.78 -3.77 4.60
C CYS A 496 19.10 -4.34 3.22
N SER A 497 19.81 -5.47 3.15
CA SER A 497 20.10 -6.13 1.88
C SER A 497 18.86 -6.73 1.24
N VAL A 498 18.86 -6.85 -0.09
CA VAL A 498 17.75 -7.42 -0.88
C VAL A 498 18.24 -8.60 -1.69
N GLY A 499 17.45 -9.68 -1.73
CA GLY A 499 17.62 -10.80 -2.65
C GLY A 499 16.43 -10.93 -3.57
N ILE A 500 16.65 -10.92 -4.89
CA ILE A 500 15.62 -11.22 -5.89
C ILE A 500 15.72 -12.69 -6.24
N LEU A 501 14.69 -13.45 -5.91
CA LEU A 501 14.63 -14.87 -6.22
C LEU A 501 13.91 -15.10 -7.55
N VAL A 502 14.62 -15.63 -8.52
CA VAL A 502 14.08 -16.10 -9.79
C VAL A 502 14.01 -17.63 -9.76
N ASP A 503 12.82 -18.17 -9.86
CA ASP A 503 12.57 -19.60 -9.87
C ASP A 503 12.06 -20.04 -11.24
N LYS A 504 12.93 -20.56 -12.08
CA LYS A 504 12.58 -21.18 -13.37
C LYS A 504 12.15 -22.64 -13.20
N LYS A 505 12.73 -23.33 -12.22
CA LYS A 505 12.41 -24.73 -11.91
C LYS A 505 11.51 -24.70 -10.68
N THR A 506 10.26 -25.13 -10.84
CA THR A 506 9.47 -25.49 -9.67
C THR A 506 10.30 -26.51 -8.90
N LEU A 507 10.94 -26.08 -7.80
CA LEU A 507 11.72 -26.93 -6.88
C LEU A 507 10.85 -28.01 -6.22
N SER A 508 9.77 -28.40 -6.91
CA SER A 508 8.78 -29.38 -6.56
C SER A 508 9.25 -30.77 -7.00
N GLY A 509 9.82 -31.48 -6.04
CA GLY A 509 9.71 -32.93 -6.06
C GLY A 509 10.80 -33.70 -6.76
N ARG A 510 12.01 -33.74 -6.20
CA ARG A 510 12.74 -35.00 -6.15
C ARG A 510 12.32 -35.77 -4.88
N ASN A 511 11.12 -36.35 -4.92
CA ASN A 511 10.79 -37.52 -4.11
C ASN A 511 11.48 -38.72 -4.71
N SER A 512 12.78 -38.87 -4.54
CA SER A 512 13.48 -40.10 -4.77
C SER A 512 13.94 -40.66 -3.42
N GLY A 513 13.31 -41.74 -3.00
CA GLY A 513 13.78 -42.55 -1.88
C GLY A 513 15.22 -42.99 -2.13
N GLY A 514 16.14 -42.54 -1.31
CA GLY A 514 17.56 -42.81 -1.39
C GLY A 514 18.33 -41.58 -0.95
N SER A 515 19.46 -41.72 -0.31
CA SER A 515 20.34 -40.67 0.26
C SER A 515 20.16 -39.27 -0.36
N LYS A 516 19.79 -38.25 0.45
CA LYS A 516 19.55 -36.89 -0.01
C LYS A 516 20.67 -36.43 -0.95
N PRO A 517 20.38 -36.10 -2.21
CA PRO A 517 21.43 -35.64 -3.15
C PRO A 517 22.04 -34.33 -2.64
N LEU A 518 23.33 -34.15 -2.91
CA LEU A 518 24.04 -32.93 -2.59
C LEU A 518 23.39 -31.79 -3.38
N TYR A 519 22.95 -30.72 -2.67
CA TYR A 519 22.41 -29.50 -3.30
C TYR A 519 23.58 -28.66 -3.79
N SER A 520 23.69 -28.46 -5.10
CA SER A 520 24.83 -27.74 -5.71
C SER A 520 24.53 -26.26 -5.90
N ILE A 521 25.34 -25.41 -5.28
CA ILE A 521 25.24 -23.94 -5.36
C ILE A 521 26.45 -23.41 -6.14
N GLY A 522 26.18 -22.58 -7.15
CA GLY A 522 27.18 -21.77 -7.84
C GLY A 522 27.16 -20.34 -7.31
N MET A 523 28.33 -19.74 -7.09
CA MET A 523 28.45 -18.30 -6.79
C MET A 523 29.40 -17.67 -7.82
N ILE A 524 28.88 -16.72 -8.61
CA ILE A 524 29.69 -15.95 -9.57
C ILE A 524 30.12 -14.68 -8.83
N PHE A 525 31.44 -14.52 -8.68
CA PHE A 525 32.06 -13.40 -8.01
C PHE A 525 32.91 -12.60 -9.01
N VAL A 526 32.53 -11.34 -9.24
CA VAL A 526 33.33 -10.41 -10.06
C VAL A 526 34.05 -9.44 -9.13
N GLU A 527 33.34 -8.50 -8.57
CA GLU A 527 33.85 -7.51 -7.59
C GLU A 527 32.68 -6.66 -7.05
N GLY A 528 32.88 -6.05 -5.90
CA GLY A 528 31.95 -5.04 -5.37
C GLY A 528 31.17 -5.48 -4.15
N PRO A 529 30.38 -4.55 -3.59
CA PRO A 529 29.66 -4.78 -2.32
C PRO A 529 28.57 -5.85 -2.45
N ASP A 530 27.87 -5.91 -3.58
CA ASP A 530 26.79 -6.86 -3.82
C ASP A 530 27.31 -8.30 -3.92
N ASP A 531 28.45 -8.50 -4.60
CA ASP A 531 29.10 -9.80 -4.68
C ASP A 531 29.64 -10.26 -3.32
N ARG A 532 30.17 -9.34 -2.51
CA ARG A 532 30.59 -9.67 -1.12
C ARG A 532 29.42 -10.13 -0.25
N GLU A 533 28.28 -9.46 -0.38
CA GLU A 533 27.07 -9.83 0.34
C GLU A 533 26.53 -11.18 -0.11
N ALA A 534 26.50 -11.43 -1.42
CA ALA A 534 26.09 -12.72 -2.00
C ALA A 534 27.03 -13.84 -1.55
N LEU A 535 28.35 -13.60 -1.54
CA LEU A 535 29.33 -14.58 -1.05
C LEU A 535 29.17 -14.82 0.46
N ALA A 536 28.89 -13.80 1.28
CA ALA A 536 28.63 -13.98 2.71
C ALA A 536 27.43 -14.90 2.95
N TYR A 537 26.37 -14.73 2.15
CA TYR A 537 25.19 -15.59 2.23
C TYR A 537 25.48 -17.01 1.75
N ALA A 538 26.20 -17.16 0.62
CA ALA A 538 26.64 -18.46 0.11
C ALA A 538 27.53 -19.22 1.12
N MET A 539 28.45 -18.53 1.80
CA MET A 539 29.28 -19.12 2.86
C MET A 539 28.47 -19.63 4.05
N ARG A 540 27.34 -18.98 4.37
CA ARG A 540 26.42 -19.51 5.40
C ARG A 540 25.72 -20.75 4.93
N MET A 541 25.21 -20.79 3.70
CA MET A 541 24.57 -21.96 3.09
C MET A 541 25.53 -23.15 3.03
N ALA A 542 26.78 -22.89 2.69
CA ALA A 542 27.84 -23.91 2.59
C ALA A 542 28.15 -24.65 3.90
N LYS A 543 27.78 -24.10 5.05
CA LYS A 543 27.89 -24.82 6.34
C LYS A 543 26.87 -25.96 6.48
N HIS A 544 25.87 -26.03 5.61
CA HIS A 544 24.91 -27.13 5.62
C HIS A 544 25.55 -28.41 5.06
N PRO A 545 25.42 -29.58 5.74
CA PRO A 545 26.15 -30.81 5.37
C PRO A 545 25.81 -31.34 3.98
N ASN A 546 24.63 -31.07 3.47
CA ASN A 546 24.14 -31.53 2.17
C ASN A 546 24.28 -30.47 1.06
N VAL A 547 25.10 -29.46 1.25
CA VAL A 547 25.31 -28.38 0.27
C VAL A 547 26.75 -28.40 -0.22
N SER A 548 26.92 -28.37 -1.55
CA SER A 548 28.22 -28.13 -2.20
C SER A 548 28.23 -26.70 -2.74
N LEU A 549 29.27 -25.93 -2.44
CA LEU A 549 29.44 -24.56 -2.92
C LEU A 549 30.63 -24.47 -3.87
N THR A 550 30.40 -23.98 -5.08
CA THR A 550 31.45 -23.61 -6.03
C THR A 550 31.47 -22.11 -6.20
N VAL A 551 32.58 -21.46 -5.83
CA VAL A 551 32.81 -20.05 -6.06
C VAL A 551 33.65 -19.87 -7.31
N ILE A 552 33.11 -19.17 -8.29
CA ILE A 552 33.75 -18.88 -9.58
C ILE A 552 34.08 -17.40 -9.60
N ARG A 553 35.35 -17.10 -9.49
CA ARG A 553 35.83 -15.73 -9.53
C ARG A 553 36.23 -15.35 -10.95
N LEU A 554 35.64 -14.31 -11.49
CA LEU A 554 36.00 -13.73 -12.78
C LEU A 554 37.00 -12.58 -12.56
N VAL A 555 38.21 -12.69 -13.09
CA VAL A 555 39.29 -11.73 -12.86
C VAL A 555 39.71 -11.09 -14.17
N GLN A 556 39.82 -9.77 -14.20
CA GLN A 556 40.40 -9.03 -15.33
C GLN A 556 41.90 -9.01 -15.21
N PRO A 557 42.67 -9.26 -16.31
CA PRO A 557 44.13 -9.33 -16.26
C PRO A 557 44.81 -8.01 -15.85
N ASN A 558 44.16 -6.86 -16.08
CA ASN A 558 44.72 -5.54 -15.84
C ASN A 558 44.13 -4.75 -14.67
N LYS A 559 43.16 -5.31 -13.96
CA LYS A 559 42.45 -4.65 -12.85
C LYS A 559 42.90 -5.22 -11.51
N LYS A 560 43.38 -4.37 -10.60
CA LYS A 560 43.64 -4.76 -9.22
C LYS A 560 42.32 -4.82 -8.46
N SER A 561 41.99 -5.99 -7.89
CA SER A 561 40.85 -6.13 -6.99
C SER A 561 40.97 -5.28 -5.74
N THR A 562 39.88 -4.83 -5.20
CA THR A 562 39.86 -4.07 -3.94
C THR A 562 40.36 -4.94 -2.78
N GLU A 563 40.92 -4.31 -1.75
CA GLU A 563 41.44 -5.00 -0.56
C GLU A 563 40.29 -5.79 0.16
N LEU A 564 39.10 -5.19 0.20
CA LEU A 564 37.92 -5.82 0.79
C LEU A 564 37.48 -7.08 0.05
N ASP A 565 37.52 -7.11 -1.28
CA ASP A 565 37.20 -8.29 -2.08
C ASP A 565 38.22 -9.41 -1.86
N CYS A 566 39.50 -9.04 -1.82
CA CYS A 566 40.60 -9.98 -1.53
C CYS A 566 40.44 -10.60 -0.13
N ASP A 567 40.04 -9.85 0.87
CA ASP A 567 39.84 -10.32 2.23
C ASP A 567 38.65 -11.27 2.34
N MET A 568 37.54 -10.97 1.63
CA MET A 568 36.37 -11.85 1.59
C MET A 568 36.71 -13.21 0.96
N ILE A 569 37.47 -13.20 -0.14
CA ILE A 569 37.93 -14.45 -0.79
C ILE A 569 38.93 -15.21 0.08
N LYS A 570 39.84 -14.52 0.77
CA LYS A 570 40.74 -15.16 1.75
C LYS A 570 39.95 -15.84 2.86
N ARG A 571 38.94 -15.20 3.42
CA ARG A 571 38.03 -15.79 4.44
C ARG A 571 37.35 -17.04 3.91
N PHE A 572 36.84 -17.01 2.66
CA PHE A 572 36.26 -18.19 2.03
C PHE A 572 37.31 -19.31 1.87
N LYS A 573 38.50 -19.03 1.33
CA LYS A 573 39.59 -20.03 1.19
C LYS A 573 40.00 -20.63 2.52
N MET A 574 40.07 -19.85 3.59
CA MET A 574 40.36 -20.36 4.93
C MET A 574 39.26 -21.26 5.50
N SER A 575 37.99 -20.94 5.25
CA SER A 575 36.86 -21.77 5.67
C SER A 575 36.80 -23.10 4.88
N ASN A 576 37.33 -23.11 3.68
CA ASN A 576 37.34 -24.25 2.76
C ASN A 576 38.29 -25.39 3.23
N ILE A 577 39.34 -25.05 3.99
CA ILE A 577 40.32 -26.06 4.50
C ILE A 577 39.66 -27.10 5.39
N GLN A 578 38.49 -26.79 5.99
CA GLN A 578 37.79 -27.67 6.91
C GLN A 578 36.64 -28.50 6.29
N GLN A 579 36.22 -28.22 5.05
CA GLN A 579 35.05 -28.85 4.42
C GLN A 579 35.34 -29.41 3.02
N LYS A 580 35.07 -30.70 2.80
CA LYS A 580 35.40 -31.43 1.56
C LYS A 580 34.58 -31.08 0.31
N HIS A 581 33.53 -30.23 0.46
CA HIS A 581 32.54 -29.96 -0.62
C HIS A 581 32.57 -28.53 -1.16
N HIS A 582 33.65 -27.78 -0.89
CA HIS A 582 33.79 -26.44 -1.42
C HIS A 582 34.84 -26.38 -2.51
N ILE A 583 34.48 -25.77 -3.64
CA ILE A 583 35.36 -25.62 -4.80
C ILE A 583 35.58 -24.14 -5.06
N TYR A 584 36.82 -23.74 -5.29
CA TYR A 584 37.15 -22.39 -5.75
C TYR A 584 37.78 -22.50 -7.14
N LYS A 585 37.19 -21.76 -8.10
CA LYS A 585 37.70 -21.63 -9.45
C LYS A 585 37.99 -20.15 -9.74
N GLU A 586 39.09 -19.87 -10.40
CA GLU A 586 39.46 -18.53 -10.83
C GLU A 586 39.63 -18.55 -12.35
N GLU A 587 38.82 -17.75 -13.04
CA GLU A 587 38.80 -17.69 -14.49
C GLU A 587 39.24 -16.25 -14.90
N VAL A 588 40.25 -16.16 -15.75
CA VAL A 588 40.73 -14.89 -16.27
C VAL A 588 39.96 -14.54 -17.53
N VAL A 589 39.25 -13.40 -17.51
CA VAL A 589 38.32 -12.99 -18.56
C VAL A 589 38.68 -11.58 -19.02
N LYS A 590 38.86 -11.37 -20.33
CA LYS A 590 39.25 -10.10 -20.89
C LYS A 590 38.08 -9.22 -21.28
N ASP A 591 37.04 -9.80 -21.84
CA ASP A 591 35.89 -9.10 -22.40
C ASP A 591 34.55 -9.81 -22.09
N CYS A 592 33.47 -9.20 -22.51
CA CYS A 592 32.13 -9.67 -22.33
C CYS A 592 31.89 -11.05 -22.99
N VAL A 593 32.50 -11.31 -24.17
CA VAL A 593 32.27 -12.55 -24.92
C VAL A 593 32.91 -13.75 -24.19
N GLU A 594 34.13 -13.58 -23.68
CA GLU A 594 34.78 -14.60 -22.87
C GLU A 594 33.99 -14.89 -21.60
N MET A 595 33.45 -13.83 -20.95
CA MET A 595 32.60 -13.96 -19.76
C MET A 595 31.35 -14.78 -20.07
N ILE A 596 30.64 -14.49 -21.14
CA ILE A 596 29.45 -15.23 -21.56
C ILE A 596 29.79 -16.69 -21.81
N ASN A 597 30.91 -16.98 -22.46
CA ASN A 597 31.34 -18.34 -22.73
C ASN A 597 31.64 -19.12 -21.43
N VAL A 598 32.33 -18.48 -20.45
CA VAL A 598 32.57 -19.11 -19.13
C VAL A 598 31.25 -19.40 -18.42
N ILE A 599 30.30 -18.45 -18.46
CA ILE A 599 29.01 -18.63 -17.81
C ILE A 599 28.18 -19.70 -18.51
N LYS A 600 28.18 -19.80 -19.84
CA LYS A 600 27.52 -20.87 -20.59
C LYS A 600 28.03 -22.26 -20.22
N LEU A 601 29.30 -22.42 -19.89
CA LEU A 601 29.86 -23.69 -19.41
C LEU A 601 29.32 -24.12 -18.04
N LEU A 602 28.67 -23.23 -17.30
CA LEU A 602 28.05 -23.53 -16.01
C LEU A 602 26.60 -24.01 -16.11
N GLU A 603 26.07 -24.05 -17.31
CA GLU A 603 24.67 -24.45 -17.58
C GLU A 603 24.35 -25.81 -16.97
N ASN A 604 23.22 -25.86 -16.26
CA ASN A 604 22.67 -27.09 -15.64
C ASN A 604 23.59 -27.81 -14.63
N HIS A 605 24.72 -27.26 -14.21
CA HIS A 605 25.60 -27.85 -13.20
C HIS A 605 25.17 -27.48 -11.77
N TYR A 606 24.35 -26.47 -11.59
CA TYR A 606 23.93 -25.95 -10.29
C TYR A 606 22.41 -25.91 -10.18
N GLU A 607 21.91 -26.04 -8.96
CA GLU A 607 20.48 -25.92 -8.65
C GLU A 607 20.13 -24.47 -8.27
N LEU A 608 21.10 -23.75 -7.69
CA LEU A 608 20.96 -22.33 -7.34
C LEU A 608 22.25 -21.60 -7.72
N ILE A 609 22.12 -20.47 -8.40
CA ILE A 609 23.23 -19.56 -8.68
C ILE A 609 23.02 -18.25 -7.92
N LEU A 610 24.03 -17.81 -7.19
CA LEU A 610 24.07 -16.51 -6.52
C LEU A 610 24.93 -15.54 -7.32
N VAL A 611 24.44 -14.30 -7.47
CA VAL A 611 25.17 -13.21 -8.14
C VAL A 611 24.88 -11.90 -7.43
N GLY A 612 25.84 -10.96 -7.47
CA GLY A 612 25.60 -9.57 -7.10
C GLY A 612 24.80 -8.86 -8.18
N ARG A 613 24.05 -7.82 -7.78
CA ARG A 613 23.20 -7.05 -8.69
C ARG A 613 23.95 -5.96 -9.44
N GLN A 614 24.72 -5.15 -8.73
CA GLN A 614 25.36 -3.95 -9.28
C GLN A 614 26.84 -4.21 -9.58
N HIS A 615 27.21 -3.92 -10.81
CA HIS A 615 28.60 -3.95 -11.28
C HIS A 615 28.90 -2.66 -12.03
N GLU A 616 30.18 -2.30 -12.14
CA GLU A 616 30.62 -1.12 -12.87
C GLU A 616 30.26 -1.24 -14.36
N SER A 617 29.34 -0.39 -14.84
CA SER A 617 28.91 -0.35 -16.25
C SER A 617 30.05 -0.06 -17.23
N ASN A 618 31.10 0.66 -16.80
CA ASN A 618 32.26 1.01 -17.62
C ASN A 618 33.32 -0.10 -17.69
N SER A 619 33.09 -1.23 -16.99
CA SER A 619 34.00 -2.38 -17.06
C SER A 619 33.92 -3.08 -18.43
N PRO A 620 35.03 -3.46 -19.05
CA PRO A 620 35.07 -4.22 -20.30
C PRO A 620 34.23 -5.51 -20.26
N LEU A 621 34.03 -6.09 -19.09
CA LEU A 621 33.20 -7.29 -18.89
C LEU A 621 31.72 -7.07 -19.16
N PHE A 622 31.21 -5.85 -18.97
CA PHE A 622 29.80 -5.52 -19.13
C PHE A 622 29.52 -4.61 -20.33
N MET A 623 30.57 -4.21 -21.06
CA MET A 623 30.47 -3.36 -22.23
C MET A 623 29.70 -4.10 -23.35
N GLY A 624 28.55 -3.55 -23.75
CA GLY A 624 27.62 -4.17 -24.69
C GLY A 624 26.40 -4.84 -24.04
N LEU A 625 26.49 -5.37 -22.83
CA LEU A 625 25.32 -5.93 -22.10
C LEU A 625 24.34 -4.83 -21.67
N THR A 626 24.79 -3.60 -21.53
CA THR A 626 23.92 -2.45 -21.20
C THR A 626 22.81 -2.21 -22.22
N LEU A 627 23.06 -2.56 -23.51
CA LEU A 627 22.07 -2.41 -24.59
C LEU A 627 21.05 -3.56 -24.65
N TRP A 628 21.35 -4.69 -24.01
CA TRP A 628 20.55 -5.92 -24.06
C TRP A 628 19.83 -6.21 -22.73
N ASN A 629 19.87 -5.29 -21.77
CA ASN A 629 19.30 -5.48 -20.45
C ASN A 629 17.77 -5.36 -20.48
N GLU A 630 17.07 -6.50 -20.52
CA GLU A 630 15.61 -6.56 -20.52
C GLU A 630 15.01 -6.33 -19.13
N ASN A 631 15.69 -6.81 -18.09
CA ASN A 631 15.19 -6.79 -16.72
C ASN A 631 16.19 -6.07 -15.78
N PRO A 632 16.20 -4.73 -15.79
CA PRO A 632 17.20 -3.93 -15.04
C PRO A 632 17.16 -4.15 -13.51
N GLU A 633 16.08 -4.71 -12.98
CA GLU A 633 16.01 -5.09 -11.55
C GLU A 633 17.02 -6.19 -11.18
N LEU A 634 17.38 -7.05 -12.13
CA LEU A 634 18.33 -8.15 -11.91
C LEU A 634 19.79 -7.75 -12.12
N GLY A 635 20.06 -6.56 -12.70
CA GLY A 635 21.41 -6.19 -13.11
C GLY A 635 21.90 -7.00 -14.32
N TYR A 636 23.13 -6.76 -14.78
CA TYR A 636 23.65 -7.33 -16.03
C TYR A 636 23.82 -8.86 -15.97
N LEU A 637 24.44 -9.39 -14.92
CA LEU A 637 24.65 -10.83 -14.76
C LEU A 637 23.34 -11.57 -14.47
N GLY A 638 22.52 -11.02 -13.61
CA GLY A 638 21.22 -11.61 -13.26
C GLY A 638 20.29 -11.70 -14.46
N ASP A 639 20.23 -10.63 -15.28
CA ASP A 639 19.41 -10.59 -16.48
C ASP A 639 19.89 -11.61 -17.52
N MET A 640 21.19 -11.69 -17.74
CA MET A 640 21.78 -12.68 -18.66
C MET A 640 21.46 -14.13 -18.27
N LEU A 641 21.49 -14.45 -16.96
CA LEU A 641 21.16 -15.79 -16.46
C LEU A 641 19.68 -16.13 -16.59
N VAL A 642 18.82 -15.11 -16.64
CA VAL A 642 17.35 -15.26 -16.64
C VAL A 642 16.73 -15.07 -18.02
N SER A 643 17.44 -14.44 -18.97
CA SER A 643 16.92 -14.14 -20.31
C SER A 643 16.31 -15.36 -21.01
N SER A 644 15.30 -15.11 -21.84
CA SER A 644 14.54 -16.15 -22.55
C SER A 644 15.35 -16.94 -23.57
N GLU A 645 16.50 -16.43 -24.01
CA GLU A 645 17.42 -17.11 -24.93
C GLU A 645 18.26 -18.21 -24.23
N SER A 646 18.26 -18.24 -22.89
CA SER A 646 18.96 -19.26 -22.12
C SER A 646 18.01 -20.39 -21.74
N ASP A 647 18.28 -21.61 -22.22
CA ASP A 647 17.57 -22.85 -21.82
C ASP A 647 17.88 -23.30 -20.38
N TRP A 648 18.26 -22.36 -19.54
CA TRP A 648 18.67 -22.64 -18.16
C TRP A 648 17.45 -22.92 -17.26
N GLU A 649 17.44 -24.12 -16.70
CA GLU A 649 16.47 -24.54 -15.67
C GLU A 649 17.01 -24.34 -14.25
N VAL A 650 17.75 -23.27 -13.98
CA VAL A 650 18.42 -23.00 -12.70
C VAL A 650 17.74 -21.86 -11.97
N SER A 651 17.55 -21.99 -10.67
CA SER A 651 17.09 -20.88 -9.83
C SER A 651 18.22 -19.87 -9.63
N VAL A 652 17.92 -18.58 -9.71
CA VAL A 652 18.92 -17.51 -9.55
C VAL A 652 18.52 -16.63 -8.38
N LEU A 653 19.47 -16.34 -7.49
CA LEU A 653 19.32 -15.37 -6.42
C LEU A 653 20.24 -14.18 -6.66
N VAL A 654 19.66 -13.06 -7.04
CA VAL A 654 20.38 -11.80 -7.25
C VAL A 654 20.37 -11.00 -5.96
N VAL A 655 21.56 -10.65 -5.47
CA VAL A 655 21.71 -9.99 -4.17
C VAL A 655 22.20 -8.55 -4.36
N GLN A 656 21.53 -7.63 -3.66
CA GLN A 656 21.95 -6.22 -3.54
C GLN A 656 22.25 -5.94 -2.07
N GLN A 657 23.41 -5.39 -1.79
CA GLN A 657 23.77 -4.91 -0.45
C GLN A 657 22.98 -3.64 -0.12
N GLN A 658 22.74 -3.36 1.14
CA GLN A 658 22.13 -2.10 1.59
C GLN A 658 22.86 -0.88 1.02
N THR A 659 22.14 -0.01 0.31
CA THR A 659 22.66 1.27 -0.23
C THR A 659 22.52 2.39 0.80
N PHE A 660 23.47 3.34 0.82
CA PHE A 660 23.43 4.54 1.65
C PHE A 660 23.20 5.80 0.81
N GLU A 661 22.51 6.81 1.37
CA GLU A 661 22.45 8.14 0.75
C GLU A 661 23.88 8.68 0.59
N GLY A 662 24.30 8.92 -0.66
CA GLY A 662 25.63 9.44 -1.01
C GLY A 662 26.43 8.55 -1.96
N GLU A 663 26.05 7.29 -2.16
CA GLU A 663 26.59 6.47 -3.25
C GLU A 663 25.78 6.74 -4.51
N ASP A 664 26.40 7.29 -5.55
CA ASP A 664 25.73 7.64 -6.81
C ASP A 664 25.12 6.42 -7.47
N MET A 665 23.80 6.45 -7.65
CA MET A 665 23.11 5.46 -8.49
C MET A 665 23.54 5.62 -9.94
N PRO A 666 23.81 4.53 -10.69
CA PRO A 666 24.16 4.60 -12.11
C PRO A 666 23.12 5.40 -12.90
N GLU A 667 23.54 6.30 -13.79
CA GLU A 667 22.65 7.18 -14.57
C GLU A 667 21.60 6.41 -15.37
N GLY A 668 21.93 5.24 -15.89
CA GLY A 668 20.97 4.38 -16.60
C GLY A 668 19.80 3.91 -15.74
N PHE A 669 19.96 3.84 -14.41
CA PHE A 669 18.88 3.47 -13.49
C PHE A 669 17.96 4.66 -13.17
N LYS A 670 18.48 5.90 -13.22
CA LYS A 670 17.68 7.13 -13.07
C LYS A 670 16.70 7.30 -14.25
N LEU A 671 17.17 7.11 -15.48
CA LEU A 671 16.36 7.20 -16.70
C LEU A 671 15.22 6.16 -16.74
N LEU A 672 15.53 4.91 -16.40
CA LEU A 672 14.54 3.83 -16.34
C LEU A 672 13.47 4.02 -15.25
N MET A 673 13.80 4.74 -14.19
CA MET A 673 12.86 5.12 -13.15
C MET A 673 11.87 6.18 -13.62
N GLU A 674 12.31 7.17 -14.39
CA GLU A 674 11.45 8.20 -14.96
C GLU A 674 10.43 7.58 -15.93
N ASP A 675 10.82 6.61 -16.76
CA ASP A 675 9.94 5.88 -17.66
C ASP A 675 8.95 4.99 -16.91
N ALA A 676 9.37 4.30 -15.85
CA ALA A 676 8.47 3.48 -15.02
C ALA A 676 7.44 4.32 -14.23
N PHE A 677 7.76 5.59 -13.94
CA PHE A 677 6.84 6.51 -13.29
C PHE A 677 5.87 7.19 -14.27
N SER A 678 6.25 7.37 -15.53
CA SER A 678 5.39 7.97 -16.56
C SER A 678 4.25 7.04 -17.02
N VAL A 679 4.42 5.73 -16.90
CA VAL A 679 3.41 4.71 -17.29
C VAL A 679 2.30 4.56 -16.24
N ASN A 680 2.49 5.01 -14.99
CA ASN A 680 1.48 4.91 -13.94
C ASN A 680 0.40 6.02 -13.97
N GLY A 681 0.37 6.87 -15.00
CA GLY A 681 -0.70 7.86 -15.22
C GLY A 681 -1.94 7.32 -15.94
N SER A 682 -1.93 6.07 -16.40
CA SER A 682 -3.06 5.45 -17.10
C SER A 682 -3.25 4.00 -16.64
N THR A 683 -3.91 3.83 -15.50
CA THR A 683 -4.39 2.52 -15.05
C THR A 683 -5.73 2.23 -15.70
N SER A 684 -5.72 1.47 -16.76
CA SER A 684 -6.83 0.61 -17.11
C SER A 684 -6.31 -0.83 -17.17
N SER A 685 -7.01 -1.69 -16.46
CA SER A 685 -6.89 -3.13 -16.44
C SER A 685 -6.86 -3.71 -17.85
N ASP A 686 -5.67 -3.94 -18.38
CA ASP A 686 -5.47 -4.80 -19.55
C ASP A 686 -4.33 -5.76 -19.24
N THR A 687 -4.70 -6.99 -18.94
CA THR A 687 -3.85 -8.16 -19.07
C THR A 687 -3.43 -8.28 -20.54
N LYS A 688 -2.40 -7.56 -20.94
CA LYS A 688 -1.78 -7.76 -22.25
C LYS A 688 -0.77 -8.89 -22.13
N LEU A 689 -1.10 -10.01 -22.76
CA LEU A 689 -0.16 -11.03 -23.21
C LEU A 689 1.00 -10.31 -23.95
N CYS A 690 2.23 -10.55 -23.52
CA CYS A 690 3.41 -10.12 -24.26
C CYS A 690 3.33 -10.68 -25.68
N PRO A 691 3.59 -9.87 -26.73
CA PRO A 691 3.60 -10.39 -28.08
C PRO A 691 4.78 -11.36 -28.22
N SER A 692 4.46 -12.63 -28.48
CA SER A 692 5.42 -13.62 -28.93
C SER A 692 6.02 -13.14 -30.25
N SER A 693 7.30 -12.84 -30.27
CA SER A 693 8.04 -12.55 -31.50
C SER A 693 8.25 -13.83 -32.30
N HIS A 694 7.21 -14.25 -33.04
CA HIS A 694 7.44 -15.08 -34.21
C HIS A 694 7.88 -14.16 -35.36
N LYS A 695 9.17 -14.07 -35.58
CA LYS A 695 9.71 -13.75 -36.90
C LYS A 695 10.12 -15.06 -37.59
N THR A 696 9.27 -15.52 -38.49
CA THR A 696 9.63 -16.35 -39.63
C THR A 696 10.56 -15.56 -40.55
N ILE A 697 11.69 -16.03 -40.78
CA ILE A 697 12.61 -16.26 -41.88
C ILE A 697 14.03 -16.27 -41.33
#